data_51307f50e505631ef8b9856880ee9cbe
#
_entry.id   51307f50e505631ef8b9856880ee9cbe
#
_cell.length_a   1.000
_cell.length_b   1.000
_cell.length_c   1.000
_cell.angle_alpha   90.00
_cell.angle_beta   90.00
_cell.angle_gamma   90.00
#
_symmetry.space_group_name_H-M   'P 1'
#
loop_
_entity.id
_entity.type
_entity.pdbx_description
1 polymer ?
#
loop_
_entity_poly.entity_id
_entity_poly.type
_entity_poly.pdbx_seq_one_letter_code
_entity_poly.pdbx_strand_id
1 'polypeptide(L)'
;MSYVSAILSDNRRKVKVWIRDDKGQRTIQEFDAPYYFYIPNEDGTDIDIKGNSISRLDFQNPSDFFNARKKYEENGISLYESDIQPQYKILSEHFYGKEITQLNVTFFDIEVDYDKDIGFSSVDNPYAPVSSIAIYHQRTDETIVLAVPPETRPDFTQDDVPQDIEDEAIVVICKDEKELLQMFFKEIEDSDIISGWNSEFFDVPYIYERANTVLYKTAGNKLCFPNSREPYYREVEKFGNMQKALVIHGRVHLDYLDVYKNFEMAMKPSYKLEHVADDELPHLPKLKYEGSLYSLYRDDFEEFIRYNIRDTVILKGLEDKKKYIETAVQMSHMSTSQIVDVLGTIKVAESAIINFCHYDMGVRVPDHKAPESTGKKYGGATVIDPKVGMHEYSASVDLQSLYPGIMRSLNISPESIRGQFAERGVAFGLIRDESDKKVTFIEEATGEVISAPANQWRRVLDRKNWAISGLGTVFDLETEGVIPAVLTKWFAERKEYKKKMWEAKQAGDAAMEEFWDRMQYIKKIQLNSMYGACGNRFFKFFDVRLAESTTLTGREVLYHMARQIALELNGEYDMEADAIIYGDTDSIYFKTYKDNPQDALDLANEVCDAINASYPEFMSRVFLCDDKRAQIMKAEQEIVSDRGIYIEKKYYMLHLVANDGEFVDKMKYMGVPIKTTKLPSEIKDKLANFIERLLKGEDWDIIGPEVVHFKDLLFGLNDITLLGTPKGVNKVETNTVIFNSGDIEGRKKIAGHCRASILWNKCLDSYGDNESPRIMSGSKVLVYDLTRKIDGYFTSIAVPKDIDIPPPWFFEHFAPIVDKKSQVKKLVDDPMRVMISAAGIKVPTKKKLVFEEGLFG
;
A
#
# COMPACT_ATOMS: atom_id res chain seq x y z
N MET A 1 14.95 7.34 25.19
CA MET A 1 16.11 6.65 24.56
C MET A 1 15.59 5.77 23.44
N SER A 2 16.00 6.01 22.19
CA SER A 2 15.52 5.28 21.00
C SER A 2 16.64 4.48 20.35
N TYR A 3 16.36 3.25 19.97
CA TYR A 3 17.28 2.52 19.12
C TYR A 3 17.10 2.96 17.64
N VAL A 4 18.20 2.98 16.91
CA VAL A 4 18.21 3.22 15.46
C VAL A 4 18.18 1.89 14.74
N SER A 5 19.07 0.99 15.11
CA SER A 5 19.13 -0.38 14.56
C SER A 5 19.84 -1.32 15.52
N ALA A 6 19.57 -2.61 15.38
CA ALA A 6 20.21 -3.68 16.12
C ALA A 6 20.79 -4.72 15.15
N ILE A 7 22.08 -5.00 15.24
CA ILE A 7 22.79 -5.86 14.29
C ILE A 7 23.57 -6.93 15.07
N LEU A 8 23.41 -8.18 14.65
CA LEU A 8 24.22 -9.29 15.14
C LEU A 8 25.61 -9.16 14.54
N SER A 9 26.68 -9.23 15.37
CA SER A 9 28.08 -9.17 14.92
C SER A 9 28.43 -10.33 13.99
N ASP A 10 29.50 -10.20 13.18
CA ASP A 10 29.89 -11.22 12.20
C ASP A 10 30.27 -12.56 12.84
N ASN A 11 30.88 -12.52 14.05
CA ASN A 11 31.15 -13.72 14.85
C ASN A 11 29.90 -14.25 15.58
N ARG A 12 28.75 -13.59 15.43
CA ARG A 12 27.45 -13.94 16.03
C ARG A 12 27.43 -14.00 17.56
N ARG A 13 28.40 -13.36 18.24
CA ARG A 13 28.47 -13.40 19.71
C ARG A 13 27.89 -12.18 20.40
N LYS A 14 27.82 -11.07 19.70
CA LYS A 14 27.31 -9.79 20.21
C LYS A 14 26.20 -9.25 19.32
N VAL A 15 25.28 -8.54 19.93
CA VAL A 15 24.33 -7.66 19.26
C VAL A 15 24.76 -6.23 19.53
N LYS A 16 25.03 -5.48 18.48
CA LYS A 16 25.31 -4.04 18.55
C LYS A 16 24.01 -3.29 18.30
N VAL A 17 23.68 -2.37 19.21
CA VAL A 17 22.48 -1.51 19.09
C VAL A 17 22.95 -0.07 19.07
N TRP A 18 22.65 0.65 17.99
CA TRP A 18 22.85 2.09 17.92
C TRP A 18 21.67 2.76 18.55
N ILE A 19 21.92 3.68 19.45
CA ILE A 19 20.93 4.31 20.32
C ILE A 19 21.14 5.81 20.28
N ARG A 20 20.04 6.56 20.18
CA ARG A 20 20.02 8.00 20.44
C ARG A 20 19.43 8.26 21.82
N ASP A 21 20.19 8.94 22.65
CA ASP A 21 19.77 9.28 24.02
C ASP A 21 18.90 10.55 24.07
N ASP A 22 18.40 10.87 25.25
CA ASP A 22 17.52 12.03 25.47
C ASP A 22 18.25 13.38 25.30
N LYS A 23 19.59 13.35 25.24
CA LYS A 23 20.43 14.54 24.93
C LYS A 23 20.70 14.66 23.43
N GLY A 24 20.18 13.74 22.63
CA GLY A 24 20.41 13.69 21.21
C GLY A 24 21.78 13.14 20.83
N GLN A 25 22.51 12.45 21.72
CA GLN A 25 23.79 11.86 21.41
C GLN A 25 23.62 10.41 20.94
N ARG A 26 24.25 10.04 19.80
CA ARG A 26 24.28 8.66 19.33
C ARG A 26 25.42 7.88 19.99
N THR A 27 25.07 6.70 20.51
CA THR A 27 26.01 5.77 21.15
C THR A 27 25.76 4.35 20.65
N ILE A 28 26.73 3.46 20.90
CA ILE A 28 26.60 2.03 20.60
C ILE A 28 26.57 1.28 21.93
N GLN A 29 25.54 0.44 22.10
CA GLN A 29 25.51 -0.54 23.20
C GLN A 29 25.74 -1.95 22.63
N GLU A 30 26.59 -2.70 23.30
CA GLU A 30 26.89 -4.08 22.93
C GLU A 30 26.33 -5.03 23.98
N PHE A 31 25.52 -5.99 23.52
CA PHE A 31 24.93 -7.03 24.33
C PHE A 31 25.49 -8.39 23.91
N ASP A 32 25.61 -9.33 24.85
CA ASP A 32 25.84 -10.73 24.49
C ASP A 32 24.63 -11.24 23.70
N ALA A 33 24.87 -11.91 22.58
CA ALA A 33 23.80 -12.44 21.75
C ALA A 33 23.06 -13.56 22.49
N PRO A 34 21.75 -13.42 22.79
CA PRO A 34 20.99 -14.39 23.57
C PRO A 34 20.66 -15.61 22.73
N TYR A 35 21.38 -16.71 22.99
CA TYR A 35 21.14 -18.00 22.39
C TYR A 35 20.43 -18.90 23.37
N TYR A 36 19.11 -18.91 23.33
CA TYR A 36 18.25 -19.79 24.12
C TYR A 36 17.02 -20.18 23.33
N PHE A 37 16.41 -21.30 23.72
CA PHE A 37 15.07 -21.72 23.33
C PHE A 37 14.43 -22.55 24.45
N TYR A 38 13.13 -22.86 24.30
CA TYR A 38 12.42 -23.67 25.27
C TYR A 38 12.04 -25.02 24.66
N ILE A 39 11.93 -26.03 25.52
CA ILE A 39 11.46 -27.38 25.18
C ILE A 39 10.37 -27.82 26.15
N PRO A 40 9.46 -28.74 25.75
CA PRO A 40 8.50 -29.34 26.67
C PRO A 40 9.20 -29.99 27.86
N ASN A 41 8.71 -29.68 29.06
CA ASN A 41 9.18 -30.28 30.31
C ASN A 41 8.08 -30.15 31.36
N GLU A 42 7.61 -31.29 31.95
CA GLU A 42 6.55 -31.30 32.96
C GLU A 42 6.91 -30.51 34.22
N ASP A 43 8.18 -30.45 34.55
CA ASP A 43 8.72 -29.70 35.71
C ASP A 43 9.13 -28.26 35.32
N GLY A 44 8.80 -27.81 34.10
CA GLY A 44 9.17 -26.50 33.60
C GLY A 44 8.42 -25.37 34.28
N THR A 45 9.11 -24.24 34.46
CA THR A 45 8.57 -23.02 35.11
C THR A 45 7.94 -22.06 34.16
N ASP A 46 8.24 -22.15 32.85
CA ASP A 46 7.61 -21.34 31.81
C ASP A 46 6.42 -22.10 31.20
N ILE A 47 5.53 -21.37 30.56
CA ILE A 47 4.34 -21.93 29.92
C ILE A 47 4.30 -21.50 28.45
N ASP A 48 3.84 -22.41 27.59
CA ASP A 48 3.55 -22.10 26.18
C ASP A 48 2.15 -21.48 26.01
N ILE A 49 1.83 -21.03 24.78
CA ILE A 49 0.50 -20.46 24.46
C ILE A 49 -0.68 -21.43 24.63
N LYS A 50 -0.41 -22.73 24.84
CA LYS A 50 -1.44 -23.76 25.11
C LYS A 50 -1.56 -24.09 26.61
N GLY A 51 -0.74 -23.46 27.45
CA GLY A 51 -0.69 -23.71 28.90
C GLY A 51 0.19 -24.91 29.30
N ASN A 52 0.97 -25.49 28.38
CA ASN A 52 1.89 -26.58 28.70
C ASN A 52 3.18 -26.06 29.32
N SER A 53 3.69 -26.80 30.30
CA SER A 53 4.97 -26.47 30.96
C SER A 53 6.15 -26.71 30.03
N ILE A 54 7.09 -25.75 30.01
CA ILE A 54 8.30 -25.77 29.20
C ILE A 54 9.49 -25.27 30.03
N SER A 55 10.70 -25.67 29.63
CA SER A 55 11.93 -25.22 30.26
C SER A 55 12.86 -24.55 29.27
N ARG A 56 13.51 -23.47 29.72
CA ARG A 56 14.53 -22.74 28.96
C ARG A 56 15.87 -23.50 28.96
N LEU A 57 16.50 -23.53 27.79
CA LEU A 57 17.85 -24.01 27.58
C LEU A 57 18.71 -22.85 27.05
N ASP A 58 19.76 -22.50 27.78
CA ASP A 58 20.71 -21.45 27.44
C ASP A 58 22.00 -22.02 26.86
N PHE A 59 22.56 -21.32 25.87
CA PHE A 59 23.79 -21.72 25.17
C PHE A 59 24.81 -20.58 25.18
N GLN A 60 26.07 -20.94 25.46
CA GLN A 60 27.16 -19.96 25.55
C GLN A 60 27.68 -19.51 24.17
N ASN A 61 27.41 -20.27 23.14
CA ASN A 61 27.87 -19.95 21.80
C ASN A 61 26.88 -20.39 20.71
N PRO A 62 26.95 -19.76 19.52
CA PRO A 62 26.04 -20.07 18.41
C PRO A 62 26.07 -21.49 17.94
N SER A 63 27.27 -22.13 17.91
CA SER A 63 27.42 -23.49 17.40
C SER A 63 26.66 -24.52 18.25
N ASP A 64 26.76 -24.42 19.58
CA ASP A 64 26.05 -25.30 20.48
C ASP A 64 24.53 -25.12 20.36
N PHE A 65 24.08 -23.86 20.23
CA PHE A 65 22.68 -23.55 20.00
C PHE A 65 22.14 -24.22 18.72
N PHE A 66 22.81 -24.02 17.58
CA PHE A 66 22.34 -24.58 16.30
C PHE A 66 22.41 -26.11 16.27
N ASN A 67 23.44 -26.69 16.90
CA ASN A 67 23.57 -28.15 17.00
C ASN A 67 22.46 -28.74 17.89
N ALA A 68 22.20 -28.13 19.03
CA ALA A 68 21.13 -28.54 19.92
C ALA A 68 19.77 -28.42 19.25
N ARG A 69 19.48 -27.24 18.63
CA ARG A 69 18.26 -27.01 17.87
C ARG A 69 18.01 -28.11 16.85
N LYS A 70 18.99 -28.40 15.99
CA LYS A 70 18.89 -29.45 14.97
C LYS A 70 18.63 -30.82 15.59
N LYS A 71 19.31 -31.15 16.67
CA LYS A 71 19.12 -32.42 17.37
C LYS A 71 17.70 -32.59 17.93
N TYR A 72 17.12 -31.55 18.51
CA TYR A 72 15.76 -31.58 19.03
C TYR A 72 14.72 -31.67 17.91
N GLU A 73 14.90 -30.91 16.81
CA GLU A 73 14.05 -30.98 15.61
C GLU A 73 14.08 -32.42 15.00
N GLU A 74 15.25 -33.03 14.83
CA GLU A 74 15.42 -34.39 14.31
C GLU A 74 14.75 -35.46 15.19
N ASN A 75 14.64 -35.21 16.50
CA ASN A 75 13.93 -36.08 17.42
C ASN A 75 12.44 -35.78 17.54
N GLY A 76 11.88 -34.87 16.73
CA GLY A 76 10.46 -34.50 16.73
C GLY A 76 10.02 -33.75 17.96
N ILE A 77 10.94 -33.15 18.73
CA ILE A 77 10.61 -32.35 19.92
C ILE A 77 10.24 -30.94 19.48
N SER A 78 9.09 -30.46 19.94
CA SER A 78 8.64 -29.11 19.67
C SER A 78 9.57 -28.09 20.32
N LEU A 79 10.00 -27.09 19.58
CA LEU A 79 10.81 -25.98 20.05
C LEU A 79 9.98 -24.70 20.15
N TYR A 80 10.39 -23.83 21.06
CA TYR A 80 9.77 -22.52 21.24
C TYR A 80 10.85 -21.44 21.22
N GLU A 81 10.62 -20.41 20.40
CA GLU A 81 11.47 -19.21 20.25
C GLU A 81 12.92 -19.49 19.78
N SER A 82 13.18 -20.66 19.21
CA SER A 82 14.51 -21.00 18.67
C SER A 82 14.77 -20.30 17.33
N ASP A 83 13.74 -19.85 16.65
CA ASP A 83 13.76 -19.13 15.37
C ASP A 83 13.74 -17.61 15.52
N ILE A 84 13.61 -17.07 16.75
CA ILE A 84 13.72 -15.64 16.99
C ILE A 84 15.19 -15.23 17.00
N GLN A 85 15.55 -14.33 16.07
CA GLN A 85 16.93 -13.86 15.94
C GLN A 85 17.36 -13.05 17.17
N PRO A 86 18.65 -13.15 17.61
CA PRO A 86 19.15 -12.50 18.82
C PRO A 86 18.87 -10.99 18.90
N GLN A 87 18.94 -10.25 17.78
CA GLN A 87 18.69 -8.80 17.80
C GLN A 87 17.24 -8.48 18.19
N TYR A 88 16.24 -9.27 17.79
CA TYR A 88 14.85 -9.03 18.18
C TYR A 88 14.61 -9.40 19.65
N LYS A 89 15.30 -10.42 20.18
CA LYS A 89 15.28 -10.74 21.62
C LYS A 89 15.83 -9.56 22.43
N ILE A 90 16.98 -8.99 22.02
CA ILE A 90 17.58 -7.81 22.67
C ILE A 90 16.64 -6.59 22.58
N LEU A 91 16.05 -6.32 21.40
CA LEU A 91 15.10 -5.21 21.27
C LEU A 91 13.90 -5.38 22.20
N SER A 92 13.32 -6.59 22.25
CA SER A 92 12.21 -6.90 23.15
C SER A 92 12.60 -6.75 24.64
N GLU A 93 13.72 -7.36 25.05
CA GLU A 93 14.15 -7.39 26.45
C GLU A 93 14.55 -6.01 27.00
N HIS A 94 15.14 -5.15 26.16
CA HIS A 94 15.73 -3.88 26.64
C HIS A 94 14.97 -2.62 26.22
N PHE A 95 14.13 -2.67 25.18
CA PHE A 95 13.50 -1.47 24.63
C PHE A 95 11.97 -1.50 24.65
N TYR A 96 11.33 -2.63 24.99
CA TYR A 96 9.88 -2.68 25.09
C TYR A 96 9.35 -1.71 26.14
N GLY A 97 8.36 -0.91 25.77
CA GLY A 97 7.72 0.07 26.68
C GLY A 97 8.61 1.28 27.05
N LYS A 98 9.76 1.48 26.39
CA LYS A 98 10.59 2.66 26.61
C LYS A 98 10.04 3.87 25.87
N GLU A 99 10.23 5.05 26.45
CA GLU A 99 9.93 6.32 25.79
C GLU A 99 10.82 6.51 24.56
N ILE A 100 10.24 7.03 23.50
CA ILE A 100 10.88 7.24 22.21
C ILE A 100 11.45 8.65 22.17
N THR A 101 12.74 8.75 21.89
CA THR A 101 13.45 10.01 21.63
C THR A 101 13.49 10.26 20.12
N GLN A 102 13.42 11.49 19.69
CA GLN A 102 13.49 11.86 18.28
C GLN A 102 14.82 11.42 17.66
N LEU A 103 14.73 10.76 16.50
CA LEU A 103 15.88 10.38 15.68
C LEU A 103 16.24 11.50 14.71
N ASN A 104 17.49 11.55 14.26
CA ASN A 104 17.93 12.49 13.25
C ASN A 104 17.59 11.94 11.85
N VAL A 105 16.63 12.57 11.20
CA VAL A 105 16.21 12.23 9.83
C VAL A 105 16.79 13.24 8.85
N THR A 106 17.34 12.73 7.77
CA THR A 106 17.87 13.54 6.67
C THR A 106 17.24 13.10 5.37
N PHE A 107 16.60 14.03 4.68
CA PHE A 107 16.10 13.81 3.31
C PHE A 107 17.15 14.31 2.32
N PHE A 108 17.25 13.63 1.18
CA PHE A 108 18.16 14.06 0.15
C PHE A 108 17.67 13.64 -1.24
N ASP A 109 18.15 14.35 -2.24
CA ASP A 109 17.89 14.10 -3.64
C ASP A 109 19.17 14.40 -4.45
N ILE A 110 19.48 13.58 -5.46
CA ILE A 110 20.68 13.77 -6.28
C ILE A 110 20.33 14.09 -7.72
N GLU A 111 21.13 14.98 -8.31
CA GLU A 111 21.10 15.21 -9.74
C GLU A 111 22.40 14.71 -10.37
N VAL A 112 22.25 14.02 -11.49
CA VAL A 112 23.36 13.37 -12.19
C VAL A 112 23.48 13.96 -13.58
N ASP A 113 24.68 14.36 -13.96
CA ASP A 113 24.97 14.77 -15.35
C ASP A 113 24.87 13.55 -16.29
N TYR A 114 24.85 13.77 -17.58
CA TYR A 114 24.97 12.72 -18.59
C TYR A 114 25.58 13.22 -19.87
N ASP A 115 26.14 12.31 -20.64
CA ASP A 115 26.66 12.57 -21.98
C ASP A 115 25.55 12.25 -23.00
N LYS A 116 25.27 13.20 -23.90
CA LYS A 116 24.23 13.04 -24.94
C LYS A 116 24.48 11.87 -25.87
N ASP A 117 25.75 11.54 -26.12
CA ASP A 117 26.11 10.43 -27.01
C ASP A 117 25.99 9.07 -26.31
N ILE A 118 26.07 9.03 -24.97
CA ILE A 118 25.98 7.80 -24.15
C ILE A 118 24.55 7.61 -23.60
N GLY A 119 23.86 8.71 -23.28
CA GLY A 119 22.53 8.72 -22.67
C GLY A 119 22.56 8.69 -21.14
N PHE A 120 21.41 8.52 -20.51
CA PHE A 120 21.29 8.57 -19.06
C PHE A 120 22.15 7.53 -18.34
N SER A 121 22.82 7.96 -17.27
CA SER A 121 23.62 7.09 -16.42
C SER A 121 22.71 6.21 -15.53
N SER A 122 23.18 5.02 -15.19
CA SER A 122 22.45 4.07 -14.36
C SER A 122 23.34 3.51 -13.25
N VAL A 123 22.74 2.86 -12.26
CA VAL A 123 23.48 2.21 -11.17
C VAL A 123 24.41 1.10 -11.69
N ASP A 124 24.03 0.37 -12.73
CA ASP A 124 24.86 -0.67 -13.36
C ASP A 124 26.00 -0.09 -14.23
N ASN A 125 25.86 1.17 -14.67
CA ASN A 125 26.91 1.90 -15.42
C ASN A 125 26.95 3.37 -14.95
N PRO A 126 27.48 3.65 -13.75
CA PRO A 126 27.51 4.98 -13.15
C PRO A 126 28.67 5.81 -13.71
N TYR A 127 28.68 6.05 -15.02
CA TYR A 127 29.77 6.77 -15.69
C TYR A 127 29.74 8.28 -15.43
N ALA A 128 28.54 8.84 -15.25
CA ALA A 128 28.39 10.29 -15.15
C ALA A 128 28.53 10.78 -13.70
N PRO A 129 29.10 12.00 -13.51
CA PRO A 129 29.29 12.56 -12.18
C PRO A 129 27.98 13.00 -11.56
N VAL A 130 27.94 12.95 -10.22
CA VAL A 130 26.89 13.61 -9.43
C VAL A 130 27.15 15.11 -9.50
N SER A 131 26.20 15.86 -10.05
CA SER A 131 26.30 17.30 -10.27
C SER A 131 25.77 18.14 -9.12
N SER A 132 24.76 17.63 -8.40
CA SER A 132 24.19 18.28 -7.22
C SER A 132 23.62 17.27 -6.24
N ILE A 133 23.61 17.60 -4.95
CA ILE A 133 22.90 16.90 -3.89
C ILE A 133 22.21 17.93 -3.01
N ALA A 134 20.88 17.92 -2.98
CA ALA A 134 20.11 18.68 -2.01
C ALA A 134 19.84 17.82 -0.77
N ILE A 135 19.99 18.40 0.41
CA ILE A 135 19.93 17.73 1.71
C ILE A 135 19.05 18.56 2.65
N TYR A 136 18.07 17.93 3.30
CA TYR A 136 17.30 18.59 4.34
C TYR A 136 17.46 17.83 5.67
N HIS A 137 17.89 18.53 6.69
CA HIS A 137 18.03 18.03 8.05
C HIS A 137 16.80 18.37 8.88
N GLN A 138 15.94 17.39 9.15
CA GLN A 138 14.69 17.60 9.88
C GLN A 138 14.90 18.18 11.29
N ARG A 139 16.00 17.83 11.97
CA ARG A 139 16.25 18.28 13.35
C ARG A 139 16.60 19.75 13.44
N THR A 140 17.40 20.26 12.50
CA THR A 140 17.85 21.68 12.48
C THR A 140 16.96 22.54 11.61
N ASP A 141 16.05 21.92 10.86
CA ASP A 141 15.20 22.57 9.85
C ASP A 141 16.05 23.34 8.78
N GLU A 142 17.17 22.75 8.38
CA GLU A 142 18.11 23.35 7.45
C GLU A 142 18.14 22.57 6.13
N THR A 143 18.08 23.30 5.03
CA THR A 143 18.32 22.77 3.68
C THR A 143 19.72 23.17 3.22
N ILE A 144 20.49 22.20 2.73
CA ILE A 144 21.85 22.40 2.22
C ILE A 144 21.89 21.86 0.80
N VAL A 145 22.51 22.56 -0.12
CA VAL A 145 22.75 22.08 -1.48
C VAL A 145 24.24 22.09 -1.78
N LEU A 146 24.73 20.94 -2.14
CA LEU A 146 26.09 20.75 -2.65
C LEU A 146 26.00 20.70 -4.18
N ALA A 147 26.67 21.61 -4.90
CA ALA A 147 26.59 21.66 -6.35
C ALA A 147 27.98 21.86 -6.99
N VAL A 148 28.22 21.20 -8.12
CA VAL A 148 29.43 21.35 -8.94
C VAL A 148 29.06 22.15 -10.16
N PRO A 149 29.72 23.28 -10.47
CA PRO A 149 29.47 24.06 -11.66
C PRO A 149 29.71 23.26 -12.94
N PRO A 150 28.91 23.46 -14.00
CA PRO A 150 29.10 22.78 -15.27
C PRO A 150 30.36 23.32 -16.00
N GLU A 151 30.86 22.54 -16.94
CA GLU A 151 32.01 22.94 -17.78
C GLU A 151 31.75 24.23 -18.58
N THR A 152 30.50 24.58 -18.82
CA THR A 152 30.10 25.83 -19.49
C THR A 152 30.21 27.06 -18.58
N ARG A 153 30.29 26.85 -17.24
CA ARG A 153 30.42 27.94 -16.25
C ARG A 153 31.50 27.62 -15.20
N PRO A 154 32.74 27.37 -15.60
CA PRO A 154 33.82 26.93 -14.71
C PRO A 154 34.22 27.97 -13.67
N ASP A 155 33.92 29.25 -13.91
CA ASP A 155 34.23 30.38 -13.02
C ASP A 155 33.11 30.69 -12.04
N PHE A 156 31.99 29.91 -12.02
CA PHE A 156 30.91 30.10 -11.08
C PHE A 156 31.37 29.73 -9.66
N THR A 157 31.18 30.67 -8.75
CA THR A 157 31.67 30.58 -7.36
C THR A 157 30.53 30.81 -6.36
N GLN A 158 30.85 30.75 -5.09
CA GLN A 158 29.88 31.03 -4.02
C GLN A 158 29.30 32.45 -4.10
N ASP A 159 30.10 33.41 -4.55
CA ASP A 159 29.70 34.83 -4.67
C ASP A 159 28.70 35.06 -5.83
N ASP A 160 28.54 34.09 -6.72
CA ASP A 160 27.64 34.18 -7.87
C ASP A 160 26.22 33.56 -7.54
N VAL A 161 26.06 32.93 -6.38
CA VAL A 161 24.79 32.35 -5.97
C VAL A 161 23.79 33.48 -5.67
N PRO A 162 22.61 33.48 -6.33
CA PRO A 162 21.58 34.50 -6.05
C PRO A 162 21.09 34.47 -4.61
N GLN A 163 20.86 35.66 -4.04
CA GLN A 163 20.43 35.82 -2.65
C GLN A 163 19.10 35.10 -2.35
N ASP A 164 18.16 35.04 -3.30
CA ASP A 164 16.89 34.33 -3.13
C ASP A 164 17.07 32.82 -2.98
N ILE A 165 18.12 32.24 -3.56
CA ILE A 165 18.48 30.83 -3.32
C ILE A 165 19.11 30.66 -1.94
N GLU A 166 19.99 31.57 -1.54
CA GLU A 166 20.61 31.54 -0.21
C GLU A 166 19.58 31.77 0.92
N ASP A 167 18.48 32.47 0.63
CA ASP A 167 17.38 32.64 1.57
C ASP A 167 16.57 31.33 1.79
N GLU A 168 16.59 30.40 0.80
CA GLU A 168 15.90 29.12 0.87
C GLU A 168 16.80 27.98 1.36
N ALA A 169 18.10 28.00 1.05
CA ALA A 169 19.05 26.93 1.36
C ALA A 169 20.47 27.42 1.53
N ILE A 170 21.26 26.70 2.31
CA ILE A 170 22.71 26.89 2.38
C ILE A 170 23.32 26.23 1.13
N VAL A 171 23.74 27.03 0.18
CA VAL A 171 24.40 26.55 -1.03
C VAL A 171 25.91 26.43 -0.82
N VAL A 172 26.48 25.33 -1.25
CA VAL A 172 27.93 25.10 -1.21
C VAL A 172 28.40 24.73 -2.62
N ILE A 173 29.12 25.62 -3.24
CA ILE A 173 29.73 25.38 -4.55
C ILE A 173 31.00 24.55 -4.38
N CYS A 174 30.96 23.31 -4.84
CA CYS A 174 32.03 22.34 -4.78
C CYS A 174 32.91 22.49 -6.09
N LYS A 175 34.21 22.33 -5.95
CA LYS A 175 35.13 22.42 -7.10
C LYS A 175 35.01 21.23 -8.05
N ASP A 176 34.63 20.07 -7.53
CA ASP A 176 34.50 18.79 -8.24
C ASP A 176 33.60 17.81 -7.49
N GLU A 177 33.19 16.73 -8.17
CA GLU A 177 32.37 15.66 -7.57
C GLU A 177 33.04 15.01 -6.34
N LYS A 178 34.38 14.99 -6.31
CA LYS A 178 35.12 14.43 -5.18
C LYS A 178 34.85 15.21 -3.89
N GLU A 179 34.89 16.53 -3.96
CA GLU A 179 34.58 17.39 -2.82
C GLU A 179 33.11 17.28 -2.45
N LEU A 180 32.20 17.28 -3.43
CA LEU A 180 30.77 17.12 -3.23
C LEU A 180 30.46 15.83 -2.44
N LEU A 181 30.99 14.69 -2.86
CA LEU A 181 30.79 13.41 -2.18
C LEU A 181 31.40 13.38 -0.77
N GLN A 182 32.56 14.03 -0.56
CA GLN A 182 33.16 14.15 0.77
C GLN A 182 32.29 14.97 1.72
N MET A 183 31.75 16.07 1.24
CA MET A 183 30.84 16.92 2.00
C MET A 183 29.53 16.21 2.28
N PHE A 184 28.94 15.52 1.31
CA PHE A 184 27.73 14.72 1.53
C PHE A 184 27.89 13.70 2.68
N PHE A 185 29.01 12.96 2.69
CA PHE A 185 29.27 12.01 3.78
C PHE A 185 29.46 12.69 5.13
N LYS A 186 29.95 13.94 5.15
CA LYS A 186 30.07 14.73 6.38
C LYS A 186 28.67 15.17 6.87
N GLU A 187 27.84 15.65 5.98
CA GLU A 187 26.48 16.09 6.31
C GLU A 187 25.62 14.96 6.87
N ILE A 188 25.69 13.75 6.30
CA ILE A 188 24.93 12.62 6.82
C ILE A 188 25.57 11.93 8.04
N GLU A 189 26.75 12.37 8.54
CA GLU A 189 27.48 11.65 9.60
C GLU A 189 26.61 11.42 10.85
N ASP A 190 25.82 12.43 11.28
CA ASP A 190 24.92 12.33 12.45
C ASP A 190 23.49 11.89 12.09
N SER A 191 23.19 11.61 10.85
CA SER A 191 21.87 11.13 10.44
C SER A 191 21.63 9.69 10.87
N ASP A 192 20.52 9.42 11.56
CA ASP A 192 20.08 8.07 11.95
C ASP A 192 19.31 7.40 10.81
N ILE A 193 18.48 8.19 10.16
CA ILE A 193 17.66 7.78 9.03
C ILE A 193 18.00 8.69 7.85
N ILE A 194 18.25 8.10 6.68
CA ILE A 194 18.31 8.80 5.41
C ILE A 194 17.12 8.39 4.54
N SER A 195 16.55 9.34 3.81
CA SER A 195 15.38 9.13 2.98
C SER A 195 15.43 9.99 1.73
N GLY A 196 14.83 9.52 0.65
CA GLY A 196 14.67 10.22 -0.63
C GLY A 196 13.51 9.61 -1.40
N TRP A 197 13.09 10.22 -2.50
CA TRP A 197 11.99 9.71 -3.32
C TRP A 197 12.48 8.72 -4.37
N ASN A 198 12.13 7.44 -4.25
CA ASN A 198 12.62 6.33 -5.09
C ASN A 198 14.15 6.10 -4.94
N SER A 199 14.68 6.44 -3.80
CA SER A 199 16.11 6.44 -3.50
C SER A 199 16.71 5.04 -3.31
N GLU A 200 15.87 3.98 -3.11
CA GLU A 200 16.35 2.60 -2.93
C GLU A 200 17.02 2.05 -4.19
N PHE A 201 16.55 2.47 -5.37
CA PHE A 201 16.99 1.91 -6.64
C PHE A 201 17.87 2.85 -7.47
N PHE A 202 18.02 4.11 -7.05
CA PHE A 202 18.86 5.08 -7.77
C PHE A 202 19.81 5.84 -6.83
N ASP A 203 19.34 6.76 -6.03
CA ASP A 203 20.21 7.71 -5.29
C ASP A 203 21.24 7.02 -4.40
N VAL A 204 20.79 6.14 -3.52
CA VAL A 204 21.67 5.46 -2.55
C VAL A 204 22.68 4.54 -3.24
N PRO A 205 22.29 3.63 -4.14
CA PRO A 205 23.25 2.81 -4.86
C PRO A 205 24.14 3.62 -5.83
N TYR A 206 23.63 4.70 -6.43
CA TYR A 206 24.43 5.55 -7.31
C TYR A 206 25.56 6.26 -6.54
N ILE A 207 25.23 6.89 -5.41
CA ILE A 207 26.25 7.49 -4.51
C ILE A 207 27.28 6.44 -4.07
N TYR A 208 26.82 5.21 -3.74
CA TYR A 208 27.73 4.13 -3.34
C TYR A 208 28.76 3.82 -4.43
N GLU A 209 28.31 3.63 -5.66
CA GLU A 209 29.19 3.29 -6.79
C GLU A 209 30.10 4.46 -7.17
N ARG A 210 29.55 5.69 -7.20
CA ARG A 210 30.36 6.89 -7.50
C ARG A 210 31.42 7.13 -6.44
N ALA A 211 31.07 7.03 -5.16
CA ALA A 211 32.04 7.19 -4.07
C ALA A 211 33.16 6.17 -4.15
N ASN A 212 32.86 4.91 -4.46
CA ASN A 212 33.87 3.86 -4.62
C ASN A 212 34.78 4.08 -5.83
N THR A 213 34.28 4.78 -6.85
CA THR A 213 35.04 5.10 -8.08
C THR A 213 35.87 6.39 -7.91
N VAL A 214 35.24 7.44 -7.36
CA VAL A 214 35.82 8.79 -7.33
C VAL A 214 36.72 9.02 -6.13
N LEU A 215 36.37 8.50 -4.95
CA LEU A 215 37.16 8.69 -3.73
C LEU A 215 38.19 7.57 -3.52
N TYR A 216 37.72 6.40 -3.14
CA TYR A 216 38.52 5.17 -2.97
C TYR A 216 37.55 3.97 -2.86
N LYS A 217 38.07 2.77 -3.19
CA LYS A 217 37.31 1.52 -3.43
C LYS A 217 36.23 1.15 -2.41
N THR A 218 36.31 1.66 -1.18
CA THR A 218 35.34 1.35 -0.10
C THR A 218 34.73 2.61 0.48
N ALA A 219 34.81 3.73 -0.24
CA ALA A 219 34.30 5.01 0.26
C ALA A 219 32.78 4.99 0.48
N GLY A 220 32.05 4.27 -0.39
CA GLY A 220 30.61 4.08 -0.25
C GLY A 220 30.17 3.42 1.06
N ASN A 221 31.08 2.70 1.74
CA ASN A 221 30.80 2.11 3.06
C ASN A 221 30.46 3.18 4.12
N LYS A 222 30.76 4.46 3.87
CA LYS A 222 30.35 5.58 4.73
C LYS A 222 28.84 5.80 4.79
N LEU A 223 28.08 5.22 3.88
CA LEU A 223 26.62 5.14 4.02
C LEU A 223 26.19 4.34 5.25
N CYS A 224 27.00 3.37 5.67
CA CYS A 224 26.82 2.63 6.90
C CYS A 224 27.39 3.39 8.11
N PHE A 225 26.91 3.07 9.32
CA PHE A 225 27.58 3.57 10.51
C PHE A 225 28.96 2.94 10.72
N PRO A 226 29.90 3.67 11.32
CA PRO A 226 31.15 3.10 11.78
C PRO A 226 30.93 1.90 12.68
N ASN A 227 31.78 0.88 12.54
CA ASN A 227 31.69 -0.38 13.29
C ASN A 227 30.42 -1.22 13.04
N SER A 228 29.67 -0.91 11.98
CA SER A 228 28.62 -1.78 11.46
C SER A 228 29.17 -2.79 10.43
N ARG A 229 28.29 -3.49 9.75
CA ARG A 229 28.64 -4.33 8.61
C ARG A 229 28.79 -3.50 7.35
N GLU A 230 29.55 -4.02 6.39
CA GLU A 230 29.63 -3.46 5.05
C GLU A 230 28.28 -3.57 4.32
N PRO A 231 27.98 -2.63 3.41
CA PRO A 231 26.78 -2.70 2.61
C PRO A 231 26.86 -3.85 1.60
N TYR A 232 25.71 -4.36 1.17
CA TYR A 232 25.63 -5.39 0.14
C TYR A 232 24.39 -5.22 -0.73
N TYR A 233 24.44 -5.69 -1.96
CA TYR A 233 23.30 -5.73 -2.84
C TYR A 233 22.40 -6.93 -2.56
N ARG A 234 21.09 -6.68 -2.48
CA ARG A 234 20.06 -7.72 -2.53
C ARG A 234 19.30 -7.63 -3.85
N GLU A 235 18.89 -8.76 -4.37
CA GLU A 235 18.00 -8.82 -5.52
C GLU A 235 16.54 -8.72 -5.08
N VAL A 236 15.79 -7.84 -5.72
CA VAL A 236 14.37 -7.59 -5.47
C VAL A 236 13.61 -7.73 -6.78
N GLU A 237 12.59 -8.59 -6.82
CA GLU A 237 11.72 -8.68 -7.98
C GLU A 237 10.69 -7.52 -7.94
N LYS A 238 10.77 -6.60 -8.90
CA LYS A 238 9.83 -5.49 -9.05
C LYS A 238 9.34 -5.46 -10.50
N PHE A 239 8.01 -5.54 -10.67
CA PHE A 239 7.34 -5.58 -11.99
C PHE A 239 7.80 -6.71 -12.94
N GLY A 240 8.24 -7.84 -12.37
CA GLY A 240 8.74 -8.99 -13.14
C GLY A 240 10.20 -8.87 -13.60
N ASN A 241 10.92 -7.86 -13.14
CA ASN A 241 12.36 -7.68 -13.33
C ASN A 241 13.07 -7.78 -11.98
N MET A 242 14.26 -8.40 -11.99
CA MET A 242 15.16 -8.36 -10.84
C MET A 242 15.90 -7.03 -10.82
N GLN A 243 15.74 -6.30 -9.72
CA GLN A 243 16.47 -5.05 -9.45
C GLN A 243 17.37 -5.25 -8.23
N LYS A 244 18.47 -4.50 -8.20
CA LYS A 244 19.41 -4.55 -7.08
C LYS A 244 19.14 -3.37 -6.15
N ALA A 245 18.86 -3.65 -4.88
CA ALA A 245 18.75 -2.66 -3.82
C ALA A 245 19.97 -2.75 -2.91
N LEU A 246 20.56 -1.61 -2.56
CA LEU A 246 21.70 -1.56 -1.64
C LEU A 246 21.21 -1.61 -0.19
N VAL A 247 21.61 -2.61 0.57
CA VAL A 247 21.35 -2.71 2.00
C VAL A 247 22.50 -2.06 2.76
N ILE A 248 22.22 -1.01 3.51
CA ILE A 248 23.17 -0.35 4.42
C ILE A 248 22.92 -0.80 5.87
N HIS A 249 23.92 -0.65 6.72
CA HIS A 249 23.89 -1.14 8.08
C HIS A 249 24.21 -0.07 9.13
N GLY A 250 23.55 -0.18 10.27
CA GLY A 250 23.66 0.78 11.37
C GLY A 250 22.76 1.98 11.14
N ARG A 251 23.03 2.79 10.14
CA ARG A 251 22.10 3.81 9.64
C ARG A 251 20.93 3.15 8.93
N VAL A 252 19.75 3.74 9.06
CA VAL A 252 18.52 3.26 8.41
C VAL A 252 18.31 4.01 7.09
N HIS A 253 18.01 3.31 6.03
CA HIS A 253 17.50 3.88 4.80
C HIS A 253 16.03 3.51 4.67
N LEU A 254 15.17 4.53 4.53
CA LEU A 254 13.76 4.39 4.21
C LEU A 254 13.47 5.19 2.94
N ASP A 255 13.19 4.51 1.84
CA ASP A 255 12.69 5.17 0.63
C ASP A 255 11.32 5.80 0.90
N TYR A 256 11.22 7.13 0.78
CA TYR A 256 9.98 7.84 1.11
C TYR A 256 8.82 7.44 0.21
N LEU A 257 9.08 7.10 -1.05
CA LEU A 257 8.05 6.57 -1.96
C LEU A 257 7.45 5.26 -1.45
N ASP A 258 8.27 4.36 -0.92
CA ASP A 258 7.79 3.08 -0.39
C ASP A 258 7.09 3.28 0.96
N VAL A 259 7.59 4.19 1.80
CA VAL A 259 6.90 4.61 3.03
C VAL A 259 5.53 5.22 2.72
N TYR A 260 5.48 6.15 1.75
CA TYR A 260 4.24 6.78 1.28
C TYR A 260 3.22 5.76 0.78
N LYS A 261 3.63 4.82 -0.09
CA LYS A 261 2.75 3.75 -0.60
C LYS A 261 2.23 2.81 0.50
N ASN A 262 3.04 2.61 1.54
CA ASN A 262 2.71 1.67 2.61
C ASN A 262 1.71 2.27 3.61
N PHE A 263 1.84 3.55 3.89
CA PHE A 263 0.99 4.23 4.86
C PHE A 263 -0.18 4.99 4.22
N GLU A 264 -0.08 5.44 2.97
CA GLU A 264 -1.21 6.08 2.29
C GLU A 264 -2.25 5.03 1.85
N MET A 265 -3.42 5.07 2.46
CA MET A 265 -4.50 4.10 2.18
C MET A 265 -5.18 4.37 0.83
N ALA A 266 -5.21 5.64 0.39
CA ALA A 266 -5.82 6.02 -0.87
C ALA A 266 -4.87 5.74 -2.04
N MET A 267 -5.27 4.89 -2.97
CA MET A 267 -4.50 4.67 -4.19
C MET A 267 -4.41 5.96 -5.01
N LYS A 268 -3.20 6.40 -5.31
CA LYS A 268 -2.97 7.57 -6.15
C LYS A 268 -2.89 7.20 -7.64
N PRO A 269 -3.37 8.08 -8.53
CA PRO A 269 -3.28 7.88 -9.97
C PRO A 269 -1.83 7.79 -10.50
N SER A 270 -0.91 8.49 -9.83
CA SER A 270 0.53 8.45 -10.09
C SER A 270 1.30 8.59 -8.78
N TYR A 271 2.47 7.97 -8.72
CA TYR A 271 3.40 8.09 -7.61
C TYR A 271 4.68 8.84 -8.03
N LYS A 272 4.64 9.63 -9.10
CA LYS A 272 5.68 10.62 -9.39
C LYS A 272 5.64 11.71 -8.31
N LEU A 273 6.79 12.21 -7.90
CA LEU A 273 6.89 13.26 -6.88
C LEU A 273 6.05 14.48 -7.25
N GLU A 274 6.12 14.93 -8.50
CA GLU A 274 5.29 16.03 -9.03
C GLU A 274 3.79 15.82 -8.76
N HIS A 275 3.27 14.65 -9.13
CA HIS A 275 1.84 14.37 -8.99
C HIS A 275 1.40 14.26 -7.52
N VAL A 276 2.26 13.69 -6.68
CA VAL A 276 2.00 13.60 -5.24
C VAL A 276 2.09 15.00 -4.60
N ALA A 277 3.04 15.82 -5.04
CA ALA A 277 3.15 17.21 -4.59
C ALA A 277 1.92 18.04 -4.96
N ASP A 278 1.46 17.95 -6.21
CA ASP A 278 0.25 18.66 -6.68
C ASP A 278 -1.00 18.29 -5.87
N ASP A 279 -1.15 17.01 -5.52
CA ASP A 279 -2.31 16.50 -4.77
C ASP A 279 -2.21 16.80 -3.27
N GLU A 280 -1.03 16.64 -2.68
CA GLU A 280 -0.82 16.79 -1.24
C GLU A 280 -0.40 18.20 -0.82
N LEU A 281 0.36 18.89 -1.67
CA LEU A 281 0.97 20.20 -1.41
C LEU A 281 0.71 21.18 -2.56
N PRO A 282 -0.55 21.54 -2.86
CA PRO A 282 -0.87 22.38 -4.03
C PRO A 282 -0.23 23.77 -3.98
N HIS A 283 0.24 24.19 -2.81
CA HIS A 283 1.00 25.44 -2.61
C HIS A 283 2.50 25.30 -2.88
N LEU A 284 3.00 24.07 -3.08
CA LEU A 284 4.42 23.74 -3.28
C LEU A 284 4.59 22.82 -4.49
N PRO A 285 4.20 23.26 -5.71
CA PRO A 285 4.35 22.43 -6.91
C PRO A 285 5.81 22.22 -7.28
N LYS A 286 6.11 21.10 -7.95
CA LYS A 286 7.43 20.86 -8.54
C LYS A 286 7.75 21.93 -9.58
N LEU A 287 8.99 22.39 -9.63
CA LEU A 287 9.44 23.35 -10.66
C LEU A 287 9.42 22.69 -12.03
N LYS A 288 9.03 23.47 -13.04
CA LYS A 288 9.06 23.07 -14.45
C LYS A 288 10.09 23.90 -15.18
N TYR A 289 10.84 23.26 -16.02
CA TYR A 289 11.85 23.90 -16.85
C TYR A 289 11.64 23.53 -18.33
N GLU A 290 12.15 24.35 -19.23
CA GLU A 290 12.12 24.08 -20.66
C GLU A 290 13.36 23.30 -21.09
N GLY A 291 13.19 22.30 -21.96
CA GLY A 291 14.27 21.49 -22.49
C GLY A 291 14.57 20.22 -21.66
N SER A 292 15.84 19.85 -21.56
CA SER A 292 16.31 18.69 -20.82
C SER A 292 17.06 19.10 -19.55
N LEU A 293 17.19 18.19 -18.58
CA LEU A 293 18.01 18.41 -17.40
C LEU A 293 19.47 18.72 -17.77
N TYR A 294 19.97 18.13 -18.87
CA TYR A 294 21.29 18.42 -19.45
C TYR A 294 21.44 19.90 -19.84
N SER A 295 20.44 20.47 -20.54
CA SER A 295 20.44 21.88 -20.91
C SER A 295 20.26 22.77 -19.69
N LEU A 296 19.36 22.43 -18.78
CA LEU A 296 19.16 23.19 -17.54
C LEU A 296 20.46 23.31 -16.74
N TYR A 297 21.17 22.20 -16.55
CA TYR A 297 22.46 22.21 -15.82
C TYR A 297 23.50 23.11 -16.45
N ARG A 298 23.58 23.16 -17.82
CA ARG A 298 24.64 23.92 -18.56
C ARG A 298 24.27 25.37 -18.90
N ASP A 299 22.99 25.60 -19.13
CA ASP A 299 22.50 26.88 -19.67
C ASP A 299 21.94 27.78 -18.56
N ASP A 300 21.37 27.17 -17.49
CA ASP A 300 20.78 27.89 -16.36
C ASP A 300 21.06 27.13 -15.02
N PHE A 301 22.32 27.27 -14.57
CA PHE A 301 22.77 26.55 -13.39
C PHE A 301 22.09 26.99 -12.10
N GLU A 302 21.65 28.24 -11.99
CA GLU A 302 20.93 28.77 -10.88
C GLU A 302 19.52 28.12 -10.76
N GLU A 303 18.83 27.98 -11.89
CA GLU A 303 17.53 27.31 -11.92
C GLU A 303 17.68 25.80 -11.68
N PHE A 304 18.80 25.19 -12.13
CA PHE A 304 19.12 23.80 -11.79
C PHE A 304 19.30 23.59 -10.27
N ILE A 305 19.95 24.52 -9.57
CA ILE A 305 20.08 24.49 -8.11
C ILE A 305 18.70 24.61 -7.46
N ARG A 306 17.84 25.55 -7.91
CA ARG A 306 16.46 25.71 -7.40
C ARG A 306 15.64 24.44 -7.61
N TYR A 307 15.79 23.80 -8.75
CA TYR A 307 15.09 22.56 -9.07
C TYR A 307 15.43 21.45 -8.05
N ASN A 308 16.73 21.22 -7.77
CA ASN A 308 17.15 20.20 -6.81
C ASN A 308 16.71 20.54 -5.36
N ILE A 309 16.77 21.83 -4.95
CA ILE A 309 16.21 22.31 -3.68
C ILE A 309 14.74 21.95 -3.59
N ARG A 310 13.96 22.25 -4.64
CA ARG A 310 12.52 22.08 -4.65
C ARG A 310 12.13 20.62 -4.42
N ASP A 311 12.80 19.66 -5.00
CA ASP A 311 12.49 18.23 -4.83
C ASP A 311 12.69 17.80 -3.35
N THR A 312 13.73 18.28 -2.71
CA THR A 312 13.98 18.00 -1.28
C THR A 312 12.99 18.75 -0.36
N VAL A 313 12.63 20.00 -0.67
CA VAL A 313 11.62 20.78 0.08
C VAL A 313 10.22 20.16 -0.04
N ILE A 314 9.89 19.55 -1.18
CA ILE A 314 8.65 18.76 -1.32
C ILE A 314 8.65 17.57 -0.36
N LEU A 315 9.76 16.85 -0.20
CA LEU A 315 9.86 15.74 0.77
C LEU A 315 9.66 16.22 2.21
N LYS A 316 10.27 17.36 2.58
CA LYS A 316 10.00 18.05 3.84
C LYS A 316 8.51 18.30 4.01
N GLY A 317 7.87 18.96 3.05
CA GLY A 317 6.45 19.29 3.10
C GLY A 317 5.54 18.07 3.21
N LEU A 318 5.88 16.98 2.52
CA LEU A 318 5.17 15.70 2.64
C LEU A 318 5.32 15.10 4.03
N GLU A 319 6.52 15.08 4.61
CA GLU A 319 6.75 14.57 5.96
C GLU A 319 6.10 15.49 7.00
N ASP A 320 6.15 16.81 6.85
CA ASP A 320 5.48 17.76 7.72
C ASP A 320 3.96 17.54 7.78
N LYS A 321 3.35 17.22 6.63
CA LYS A 321 1.92 16.94 6.53
C LYS A 321 1.55 15.53 6.98
N LYS A 322 2.34 14.51 6.61
CA LYS A 322 1.97 13.09 6.74
C LYS A 322 2.60 12.41 7.95
N LYS A 323 3.76 12.87 8.40
CA LYS A 323 4.53 12.28 9.52
C LYS A 323 4.78 10.76 9.37
N TYR A 324 5.05 10.32 8.14
CA TYR A 324 5.15 8.89 7.85
C TYR A 324 6.45 8.26 8.35
N ILE A 325 7.59 8.98 8.31
CA ILE A 325 8.85 8.49 8.91
C ILE A 325 8.68 8.41 10.43
N GLU A 326 8.09 9.43 11.04
CA GLU A 326 7.82 9.44 12.48
C GLU A 326 6.87 8.30 12.88
N THR A 327 5.83 8.04 12.08
CA THR A 327 4.92 6.89 12.26
C THR A 327 5.67 5.56 12.15
N ALA A 328 6.59 5.42 11.19
CA ALA A 328 7.42 4.23 11.03
C ALA A 328 8.30 3.97 12.27
N VAL A 329 8.97 5.01 12.76
CA VAL A 329 9.78 4.95 14.00
C VAL A 329 8.92 4.54 15.19
N GLN A 330 7.79 5.22 15.38
CA GLN A 330 6.85 4.93 16.46
C GLN A 330 6.36 3.48 16.43
N MET A 331 5.94 3.02 15.25
CA MET A 331 5.43 1.66 15.02
C MET A 331 6.48 0.60 15.29
N SER A 332 7.73 0.82 14.85
CA SER A 332 8.84 -0.12 15.10
C SER A 332 9.17 -0.24 16.59
N HIS A 333 9.23 0.88 17.31
CA HIS A 333 9.52 0.89 18.75
C HIS A 333 8.41 0.25 19.58
N MET A 334 7.14 0.52 19.25
CA MET A 334 6.00 -0.14 19.90
C MET A 334 6.00 -1.66 19.73
N SER A 335 6.51 -2.16 18.62
CA SER A 335 6.63 -3.60 18.35
C SER A 335 8.00 -4.18 18.66
N THR A 336 9.01 -3.36 18.97
CA THR A 336 10.43 -3.73 19.09
C THR A 336 10.98 -4.47 17.86
N SER A 337 10.57 -4.02 16.68
CA SER A 337 11.09 -4.47 15.39
C SER A 337 12.18 -3.54 14.86
N GLN A 338 12.89 -3.92 13.80
CA GLN A 338 13.76 -2.98 13.10
C GLN A 338 12.90 -1.89 12.41
N ILE A 339 13.42 -0.66 12.29
CA ILE A 339 12.67 0.41 11.63
C ILE A 339 12.34 0.06 10.17
N VAL A 340 13.25 -0.60 9.45
CA VAL A 340 13.01 -1.06 8.08
C VAL A 340 11.92 -2.13 7.96
N ASP A 341 11.60 -2.85 9.05
CA ASP A 341 10.57 -3.88 9.03
C ASP A 341 9.16 -3.32 8.84
N VAL A 342 8.95 -2.01 9.07
CA VAL A 342 7.64 -1.37 8.93
C VAL A 342 7.14 -1.34 7.48
N LEU A 343 8.04 -1.47 6.51
CA LEU A 343 7.69 -1.63 5.11
C LEU A 343 7.08 -3.03 4.81
N GLY A 344 7.19 -3.96 5.79
CA GLY A 344 6.57 -5.27 5.74
C GLY A 344 5.73 -5.56 6.99
N THR A 345 4.43 -5.77 6.84
CA THR A 345 3.49 -5.91 7.96
C THR A 345 3.71 -7.13 8.85
N ILE A 346 4.32 -8.20 8.31
CA ILE A 346 4.44 -9.50 9.00
C ILE A 346 5.36 -9.40 10.21
N LYS A 347 6.59 -8.87 10.03
CA LYS A 347 7.60 -8.85 11.09
C LYS A 347 7.19 -7.95 12.25
N VAL A 348 6.60 -6.82 11.93
CA VAL A 348 6.06 -5.88 12.94
C VAL A 348 4.93 -6.52 13.75
N ALA A 349 3.97 -7.16 13.08
CA ALA A 349 2.87 -7.85 13.75
C ALA A 349 3.39 -9.01 14.62
N GLU A 350 4.33 -9.82 14.11
CA GLU A 350 4.95 -10.93 14.82
C GLU A 350 5.65 -10.46 16.09
N SER A 351 6.52 -9.43 15.99
CA SER A 351 7.23 -8.87 17.14
C SER A 351 6.24 -8.29 18.18
N ALA A 352 5.20 -7.59 17.74
CA ALA A 352 4.19 -7.05 18.64
C ALA A 352 3.41 -8.15 19.40
N ILE A 353 3.08 -9.27 18.72
CA ILE A 353 2.42 -10.41 19.36
C ILE A 353 3.37 -11.12 20.33
N ILE A 354 4.64 -11.31 19.96
CA ILE A 354 5.64 -11.92 20.84
C ILE A 354 5.77 -11.10 22.13
N ASN A 355 5.87 -9.77 22.01
CA ASN A 355 5.91 -8.90 23.19
C ASN A 355 4.65 -9.06 24.05
N PHE A 356 3.48 -9.08 23.44
CA PHE A 356 2.22 -9.30 24.15
C PHE A 356 2.20 -10.65 24.88
N CYS A 357 2.67 -11.72 24.22
CA CYS A 357 2.81 -13.04 24.86
C CYS A 357 3.75 -12.99 26.07
N HIS A 358 4.92 -12.34 25.93
CA HIS A 358 5.91 -12.27 26.99
C HIS A 358 5.49 -11.41 28.19
N TYR A 359 5.02 -10.20 27.93
CA TYR A 359 4.85 -9.18 28.96
C TYR A 359 3.43 -9.05 29.49
N ASP A 360 2.40 -9.35 28.66
CA ASP A 360 1.02 -9.28 29.07
C ASP A 360 0.47 -10.66 29.52
N MET A 361 0.83 -11.74 28.81
CA MET A 361 0.32 -13.08 29.12
C MET A 361 1.30 -13.97 29.90
N GLY A 362 2.60 -13.67 29.89
CA GLY A 362 3.63 -14.48 30.55
C GLY A 362 3.88 -15.83 29.86
N VAL A 363 3.56 -15.98 28.55
CA VAL A 363 3.68 -17.21 27.79
C VAL A 363 4.76 -17.13 26.71
N ARG A 364 5.22 -18.30 26.23
CA ARG A 364 6.21 -18.42 25.15
C ARG A 364 5.57 -18.95 23.89
N VAL A 365 6.08 -18.48 22.74
CA VAL A 365 5.51 -18.80 21.44
C VAL A 365 6.24 -19.97 20.78
N PRO A 366 5.51 -20.89 20.09
CA PRO A 366 6.14 -21.99 19.37
C PRO A 366 6.96 -21.49 18.18
N ASP A 367 7.92 -22.29 17.73
CA ASP A 367 8.63 -22.04 16.48
C ASP A 367 7.69 -22.06 15.28
N HIS A 368 8.03 -21.27 14.27
CA HIS A 368 7.31 -21.28 13.00
C HIS A 368 7.43 -22.65 12.32
N LYS A 369 6.31 -23.25 11.99
CA LYS A 369 6.25 -24.47 11.17
C LYS A 369 5.97 -24.05 9.73
N ALA A 370 6.98 -24.11 8.87
CA ALA A 370 6.79 -23.86 7.45
C ALA A 370 5.79 -24.87 6.88
N PRO A 371 4.63 -24.45 6.36
CA PRO A 371 3.67 -25.38 5.78
C PRO A 371 4.19 -25.94 4.47
N GLU A 372 3.83 -27.16 4.15
CA GLU A 372 3.95 -27.65 2.78
C GLU A 372 3.11 -26.77 1.86
N SER A 373 3.71 -26.26 0.79
CA SER A 373 3.01 -25.39 -0.18
C SER A 373 1.93 -26.21 -0.89
N THR A 374 0.69 -25.99 -0.51
CA THR A 374 -0.45 -26.66 -1.20
C THR A 374 -0.81 -25.98 -2.53
N GLY A 375 -0.29 -24.78 -2.81
CA GLY A 375 -0.62 -23.98 -4.02
C GLY A 375 -2.10 -23.58 -4.13
N LYS A 376 -2.96 -23.99 -3.21
CA LYS A 376 -4.40 -23.72 -3.25
C LYS A 376 -4.69 -22.33 -2.70
N LYS A 377 -5.39 -21.52 -3.52
CA LYS A 377 -5.98 -20.26 -3.06
C LYS A 377 -7.21 -20.57 -2.21
N TYR A 378 -7.36 -19.93 -1.07
CA TYR A 378 -8.55 -19.99 -0.25
C TYR A 378 -9.62 -18.96 -0.66
N GLY A 379 -10.88 -19.18 -0.24
CA GLY A 379 -11.99 -18.28 -0.54
C GLY A 379 -11.82 -16.91 0.13
N GLY A 380 -11.77 -15.85 -0.66
CA GLY A 380 -11.69 -14.48 -0.17
C GLY A 380 -13.06 -13.90 0.25
N ALA A 381 -13.12 -12.58 0.45
CA ALA A 381 -14.35 -11.82 0.69
C ALA A 381 -15.41 -12.03 -0.40
N THR A 382 -16.66 -11.69 -0.09
CA THR A 382 -17.73 -11.68 -1.07
C THR A 382 -18.08 -10.25 -1.48
N VAL A 383 -18.62 -10.14 -2.69
CA VAL A 383 -19.18 -8.88 -3.22
C VAL A 383 -20.55 -9.23 -3.78
N ILE A 384 -21.60 -8.61 -3.25
CA ILE A 384 -22.97 -8.75 -3.76
C ILE A 384 -23.06 -7.97 -5.08
N ASP A 385 -23.69 -8.56 -6.10
CA ASP A 385 -23.84 -7.90 -7.39
C ASP A 385 -24.70 -6.63 -7.27
N PRO A 386 -24.30 -5.51 -7.91
CA PRO A 386 -25.08 -4.30 -7.83
C PRO A 386 -26.37 -4.41 -8.66
N LYS A 387 -27.45 -3.80 -8.16
CA LYS A 387 -28.59 -3.44 -8.99
C LYS A 387 -28.17 -2.26 -9.87
N VAL A 388 -27.79 -2.60 -11.11
CA VAL A 388 -27.26 -1.63 -12.08
C VAL A 388 -28.29 -0.53 -12.36
N GLY A 389 -27.88 0.72 -12.23
CA GLY A 389 -28.75 1.86 -12.47
C GLY A 389 -28.32 3.11 -11.74
N MET A 390 -29.11 4.16 -11.94
CA MET A 390 -29.06 5.35 -11.11
C MET A 390 -30.07 5.18 -9.97
N HIS A 391 -29.60 5.36 -8.74
CA HIS A 391 -30.42 5.28 -7.53
C HIS A 391 -30.39 6.63 -6.81
N GLU A 392 -31.55 7.05 -6.33
CA GLU A 392 -31.70 8.26 -5.54
C GLU A 392 -31.82 7.91 -4.06
N TYR A 393 -31.30 8.76 -3.19
CA TYR A 393 -31.31 8.63 -1.74
C TYR A 393 -30.94 7.24 -1.25
N SER A 394 -29.71 6.83 -1.60
CA SER A 394 -29.13 5.58 -1.08
C SER A 394 -28.27 5.84 0.15
N ALA A 395 -28.24 4.89 1.07
CA ALA A 395 -27.37 4.92 2.25
C ALA A 395 -26.48 3.69 2.31
N SER A 396 -25.41 3.75 3.10
CA SER A 396 -24.61 2.57 3.44
C SER A 396 -24.42 2.39 4.93
N VAL A 397 -24.31 1.13 5.31
CA VAL A 397 -23.89 0.67 6.64
C VAL A 397 -22.64 -0.20 6.47
N ASP A 398 -21.64 0.03 7.30
CA ASP A 398 -20.34 -0.63 7.27
C ASP A 398 -20.06 -1.40 8.56
N LEU A 399 -19.37 -2.54 8.48
CA LEU A 399 -19.01 -3.35 9.63
C LEU A 399 -17.74 -2.85 10.30
N GLN A 400 -17.84 -2.38 11.51
CA GLN A 400 -16.70 -1.87 12.27
C GLN A 400 -15.63 -2.96 12.47
N SER A 401 -14.53 -2.86 11.72
CA SER A 401 -13.41 -3.82 11.81
C SER A 401 -13.86 -5.29 11.66
N LEU A 402 -14.56 -5.62 10.58
CA LEU A 402 -15.17 -6.93 10.32
C LEU A 402 -14.26 -8.11 10.69
N TYR A 403 -13.06 -8.21 10.08
CA TYR A 403 -12.20 -9.38 10.30
C TYR A 403 -11.64 -9.46 11.72
N PRO A 404 -11.10 -8.39 12.33
CA PRO A 404 -10.75 -8.39 13.74
C PRO A 404 -11.93 -8.73 14.67
N GLY A 405 -13.12 -8.24 14.35
CA GLY A 405 -14.34 -8.56 15.08
C GLY A 405 -14.67 -10.06 15.07
N ILE A 406 -14.62 -10.68 13.89
CA ILE A 406 -14.85 -12.12 13.73
C ILE A 406 -13.81 -12.94 14.48
N MET A 407 -12.51 -12.58 14.34
CA MET A 407 -11.43 -13.30 15.02
C MET A 407 -11.61 -13.28 16.54
N ARG A 408 -12.07 -12.16 17.08
CA ARG A 408 -12.40 -12.02 18.51
C ARG A 408 -13.67 -12.76 18.89
N SER A 409 -14.72 -12.71 18.06
CA SER A 409 -16.02 -13.37 18.33
C SER A 409 -15.92 -14.89 18.36
N LEU A 410 -15.16 -15.48 17.44
CA LEU A 410 -15.00 -16.91 17.34
C LEU A 410 -13.74 -17.45 18.03
N ASN A 411 -12.98 -16.60 18.69
CA ASN A 411 -11.69 -16.95 19.31
C ASN A 411 -10.69 -17.58 18.32
N ILE A 412 -10.57 -17.00 17.13
CA ILE A 412 -9.72 -17.53 16.04
C ILE A 412 -8.25 -17.33 16.36
N SER A 413 -7.57 -18.42 16.76
CA SER A 413 -6.13 -18.47 17.06
C SER A 413 -5.63 -19.90 16.85
N PRO A 414 -4.34 -20.14 16.54
CA PRO A 414 -3.84 -21.51 16.29
C PRO A 414 -4.07 -22.47 17.47
N GLU A 415 -3.88 -22.01 18.70
CA GLU A 415 -4.02 -22.80 19.92
C GLU A 415 -5.46 -23.09 20.32
N SER A 416 -6.42 -22.31 19.86
CA SER A 416 -7.84 -22.49 20.13
C SER A 416 -8.52 -23.48 19.18
N ILE A 417 -7.86 -23.92 18.10
CA ILE A 417 -8.41 -24.91 17.17
C ILE A 417 -8.62 -26.24 17.89
N ARG A 418 -9.85 -26.79 17.82
CA ARG A 418 -10.22 -28.12 18.35
C ARG A 418 -10.38 -29.17 17.26
N GLY A 419 -10.51 -28.74 16.01
CA GLY A 419 -10.63 -29.60 14.84
C GLY A 419 -11.37 -28.93 13.71
N GLN A 420 -11.62 -29.71 12.66
CA GLN A 420 -12.30 -29.24 11.46
C GLN A 420 -13.23 -30.33 10.91
N PHE A 421 -14.38 -29.91 10.41
CA PHE A 421 -15.25 -30.80 9.65
C PHE A 421 -14.70 -31.04 8.25
N ALA A 422 -14.65 -32.31 7.83
CA ALA A 422 -14.12 -32.72 6.52
C ALA A 422 -14.90 -32.09 5.34
N GLU A 423 -16.22 -31.95 5.50
CA GLU A 423 -17.12 -31.32 4.53
C GLU A 423 -17.07 -29.78 4.56
N ARG A 424 -16.25 -29.18 5.46
CA ARG A 424 -15.96 -27.75 5.54
C ARG A 424 -17.23 -26.89 5.66
N GLY A 425 -17.42 -25.90 4.79
CA GLY A 425 -18.59 -25.01 4.80
C GLY A 425 -19.94 -25.71 4.60
N VAL A 426 -19.97 -26.87 3.96
CA VAL A 426 -21.20 -27.69 3.86
C VAL A 426 -21.60 -28.22 5.25
N ALA A 427 -20.63 -28.70 6.04
CA ALA A 427 -20.89 -29.14 7.40
C ALA A 427 -21.38 -27.99 8.28
N PHE A 428 -20.78 -26.80 8.15
CA PHE A 428 -21.26 -25.59 8.83
C PHE A 428 -22.76 -25.33 8.55
N GLY A 429 -23.15 -25.32 7.26
CA GLY A 429 -24.56 -25.13 6.90
C GLY A 429 -25.49 -26.18 7.49
N LEU A 430 -25.12 -27.47 7.44
CA LEU A 430 -25.90 -28.55 8.00
C LEU A 430 -26.05 -28.47 9.54
N ILE A 431 -24.98 -28.03 10.23
CA ILE A 431 -25.00 -27.85 11.70
C ILE A 431 -25.84 -26.62 12.08
N ARG A 432 -25.69 -25.51 11.34
CA ARG A 432 -26.53 -24.31 11.52
C ARG A 432 -28.02 -24.63 11.39
N ASP A 433 -28.38 -25.45 10.38
CA ASP A 433 -29.73 -25.78 10.03
C ASP A 433 -30.27 -27.06 10.79
N GLU A 434 -29.49 -27.56 11.75
CA GLU A 434 -29.82 -28.73 12.61
C GLU A 434 -30.21 -30.01 11.84
N SER A 435 -29.50 -30.25 10.73
CA SER A 435 -29.82 -31.37 9.83
C SER A 435 -29.50 -32.75 10.46
N ASP A 436 -30.26 -33.75 10.07
CA ASP A 436 -30.01 -35.16 10.42
C ASP A 436 -28.90 -35.81 9.58
N LYS A 437 -28.38 -35.10 8.54
CA LYS A 437 -27.29 -35.60 7.71
C LYS A 437 -26.01 -35.72 8.53
N LYS A 438 -25.26 -36.81 8.27
CA LYS A 438 -23.98 -37.03 8.93
C LYS A 438 -22.91 -36.10 8.38
N VAL A 439 -22.06 -35.58 9.27
CA VAL A 439 -20.87 -34.84 9.01
C VAL A 439 -19.71 -35.44 9.81
N THR A 440 -18.49 -35.25 9.30
CA THR A 440 -17.30 -35.90 9.82
C THR A 440 -16.33 -34.89 10.42
N PHE A 441 -16.11 -34.96 11.72
CA PHE A 441 -15.16 -34.11 12.46
C PHE A 441 -13.81 -34.79 12.58
N ILE A 442 -12.75 -34.05 12.36
CA ILE A 442 -11.36 -34.46 12.54
C ILE A 442 -10.81 -33.65 13.72
N GLU A 443 -10.51 -34.35 14.83
CA GLU A 443 -10.01 -33.73 16.05
C GLU A 443 -8.56 -33.29 15.89
N GLU A 444 -8.21 -32.07 16.33
CA GLU A 444 -6.87 -31.49 16.15
C GLU A 444 -5.79 -32.19 16.96
N ALA A 445 -6.10 -32.60 18.20
CA ALA A 445 -5.09 -33.13 19.12
C ALA A 445 -4.71 -34.57 18.82
N THR A 446 -5.65 -35.41 18.43
CA THR A 446 -5.47 -36.87 18.26
C THR A 446 -5.52 -37.31 16.80
N GLY A 447 -6.07 -36.48 15.90
CA GLY A 447 -6.39 -36.87 14.54
C GLY A 447 -7.58 -37.85 14.44
N GLU A 448 -8.33 -38.06 15.55
CA GLU A 448 -9.48 -38.93 15.55
C GLU A 448 -10.58 -38.44 14.61
N VAL A 449 -11.18 -39.35 13.87
CA VAL A 449 -12.22 -39.06 12.88
C VAL A 449 -13.57 -39.55 13.39
N ILE A 450 -14.49 -38.66 13.69
CA ILE A 450 -15.77 -38.92 14.30
C ILE A 450 -16.90 -38.48 13.36
N SER A 451 -17.78 -39.41 12.98
CA SER A 451 -18.94 -39.11 12.13
C SER A 451 -20.24 -39.23 12.93
N ALA A 452 -21.05 -38.17 12.92
CA ALA A 452 -22.33 -38.12 13.58
C ALA A 452 -23.32 -37.18 12.82
N PRO A 453 -24.62 -37.23 13.07
CA PRO A 453 -25.59 -36.26 12.55
C PRO A 453 -25.25 -34.83 12.96
N ALA A 454 -25.45 -33.88 12.05
CA ALA A 454 -25.11 -32.47 12.27
C ALA A 454 -25.82 -31.83 13.46
N ASN A 455 -27.12 -32.21 13.70
CA ASN A 455 -27.89 -31.79 14.90
C ASN A 455 -27.30 -32.34 16.21
N GLN A 456 -26.64 -33.50 16.19
CA GLN A 456 -25.93 -34.03 17.37
C GLN A 456 -24.63 -33.24 17.58
N TRP A 457 -23.89 -32.95 16.50
CA TRP A 457 -22.69 -32.12 16.59
C TRP A 457 -22.99 -30.74 17.14
N ARG A 458 -24.10 -30.11 16.73
CA ARG A 458 -24.54 -28.83 17.29
C ARG A 458 -24.63 -28.87 18.81
N ARG A 459 -25.28 -29.90 19.36
CA ARG A 459 -25.39 -30.08 20.82
C ARG A 459 -24.06 -30.35 21.50
N VAL A 460 -23.12 -31.04 20.82
CA VAL A 460 -21.76 -31.26 21.34
C VAL A 460 -20.98 -29.97 21.40
N LEU A 461 -20.99 -29.19 20.32
CA LEU A 461 -20.30 -27.90 20.24
C LEU A 461 -20.81 -26.92 21.31
N ASP A 462 -22.14 -26.79 21.44
CA ASP A 462 -22.77 -25.94 22.44
C ASP A 462 -22.36 -26.35 23.86
N ARG A 463 -22.48 -27.63 24.19
CA ARG A 463 -22.10 -28.15 25.53
C ARG A 463 -20.62 -27.95 25.86
N LYS A 464 -19.76 -28.02 24.85
CA LYS A 464 -18.33 -27.87 25.01
C LYS A 464 -17.85 -26.40 24.96
N ASN A 465 -18.77 -25.46 24.80
CA ASN A 465 -18.46 -24.06 24.57
C ASN A 465 -17.49 -23.86 23.40
N TRP A 466 -17.80 -24.47 22.25
CA TRP A 466 -17.01 -24.42 21.06
C TRP A 466 -17.75 -23.66 19.95
N ALA A 467 -17.10 -22.62 19.38
CA ALA A 467 -17.62 -21.93 18.22
C ALA A 467 -17.28 -22.69 16.92
N ILE A 468 -18.12 -22.53 15.91
CA ILE A 468 -17.91 -23.06 14.57
C ILE A 468 -17.82 -21.90 13.57
N SER A 469 -16.78 -21.86 12.74
CA SER A 469 -16.66 -20.87 11.66
C SER A 469 -17.43 -21.26 10.41
N GLY A 470 -17.64 -20.29 9.51
CA GLY A 470 -18.22 -20.54 8.17
C GLY A 470 -17.43 -21.54 7.32
N LEU A 471 -16.18 -21.83 7.68
CA LEU A 471 -15.37 -22.90 7.08
C LEU A 471 -15.68 -24.27 7.66
N GLY A 472 -16.26 -24.36 8.84
CA GLY A 472 -16.42 -25.61 9.59
C GLY A 472 -15.20 -25.96 10.46
N THR A 473 -14.29 -25.01 10.71
CA THR A 473 -13.27 -25.12 11.74
C THR A 473 -13.88 -24.76 13.09
N VAL A 474 -13.51 -25.51 14.11
CA VAL A 474 -14.06 -25.39 15.47
C VAL A 474 -13.00 -24.79 16.38
N PHE A 475 -13.39 -23.79 17.15
CA PHE A 475 -12.55 -23.05 18.09
C PHE A 475 -13.09 -23.13 19.50
N ASP A 476 -12.20 -23.32 20.46
CA ASP A 476 -12.52 -23.28 21.89
C ASP A 476 -12.79 -21.86 22.38
N LEU A 477 -13.82 -21.66 23.18
CA LEU A 477 -14.17 -20.38 23.77
C LEU A 477 -13.81 -20.26 25.27
N GLU A 478 -13.35 -21.33 25.93
CA GLU A 478 -13.05 -21.30 27.36
C GLU A 478 -11.79 -20.45 27.67
N THR A 479 -10.73 -20.66 26.87
CA THR A 479 -9.49 -19.89 27.02
C THR A 479 -9.34 -18.92 25.85
N GLU A 480 -9.12 -17.65 26.17
CA GLU A 480 -8.92 -16.62 25.13
C GLU A 480 -7.58 -16.87 24.40
N GLY A 481 -7.64 -17.00 23.09
CA GLY A 481 -6.47 -17.21 22.24
C GLY A 481 -5.61 -15.92 22.12
N VAL A 482 -4.33 -16.10 21.80
CA VAL A 482 -3.34 -15.00 21.69
C VAL A 482 -3.80 -13.94 20.69
N ILE A 483 -4.26 -14.36 19.49
CA ILE A 483 -4.66 -13.42 18.44
C ILE A 483 -5.90 -12.61 18.86
N PRO A 484 -7.01 -13.21 19.33
CA PRO A 484 -8.15 -12.47 19.88
C PRO A 484 -7.79 -11.55 21.04
N ALA A 485 -6.93 -11.98 21.94
CA ALA A 485 -6.52 -11.19 23.10
C ALA A 485 -5.74 -9.93 22.68
N VAL A 486 -4.73 -10.06 21.80
CA VAL A 486 -3.98 -8.91 21.29
C VAL A 486 -4.87 -7.97 20.47
N LEU A 487 -5.79 -8.50 19.64
CA LEU A 487 -6.75 -7.67 18.90
C LEU A 487 -7.68 -6.90 19.85
N THR A 488 -8.10 -7.53 20.94
CA THR A 488 -8.93 -6.88 21.98
C THR A 488 -8.18 -5.72 22.64
N LYS A 489 -6.90 -5.93 23.00
CA LYS A 489 -6.02 -4.89 23.53
C LYS A 489 -5.86 -3.72 22.54
N TRP A 490 -5.49 -4.01 21.29
CA TRP A 490 -5.27 -2.96 20.28
C TRP A 490 -6.53 -2.18 19.93
N PHE A 491 -7.69 -2.84 19.93
CA PHE A 491 -8.97 -2.18 19.72
C PHE A 491 -9.31 -1.22 20.87
N ALA A 492 -9.07 -1.65 22.12
CA ALA A 492 -9.27 -0.82 23.30
C ALA A 492 -8.31 0.39 23.30
N GLU A 493 -7.03 0.17 23.02
CA GLU A 493 -6.03 1.24 22.91
C GLU A 493 -6.39 2.25 21.82
N ARG A 494 -6.84 1.77 20.64
CA ARG A 494 -7.28 2.66 19.55
C ARG A 494 -8.46 3.53 19.98
N LYS A 495 -9.44 2.95 20.69
CA LYS A 495 -10.60 3.70 21.19
C LYS A 495 -10.17 4.78 22.20
N GLU A 496 -9.23 4.45 23.07
CA GLU A 496 -8.66 5.40 24.03
C GLU A 496 -7.91 6.53 23.32
N TYR A 497 -7.08 6.21 22.33
CA TYR A 497 -6.34 7.21 21.55
C TYR A 497 -7.25 8.13 20.76
N LYS A 498 -8.32 7.61 20.14
CA LYS A 498 -9.34 8.42 19.50
C LYS A 498 -10.02 9.38 20.49
N LYS A 499 -10.29 8.93 21.71
CA LYS A 499 -10.86 9.79 22.76
C LYS A 499 -9.89 10.91 23.13
N LYS A 500 -8.62 10.59 23.36
CA LYS A 500 -7.58 11.58 23.68
C LYS A 500 -7.34 12.57 22.54
N MET A 501 -7.39 12.12 21.30
CA MET A 501 -7.34 12.98 20.13
C MET A 501 -8.50 14.00 20.13
N TRP A 502 -9.71 13.54 20.42
CA TRP A 502 -10.89 14.40 20.51
C TRP A 502 -10.80 15.42 21.67
N GLU A 503 -10.32 15.00 22.82
CA GLU A 503 -10.08 15.86 23.97
C GLU A 503 -9.04 16.95 23.65
N ALA A 504 -7.92 16.59 22.99
CA ALA A 504 -6.90 17.53 22.53
C ALA A 504 -7.45 18.54 21.51
N LYS A 505 -8.25 18.08 20.55
CA LYS A 505 -8.95 18.92 19.57
C LYS A 505 -9.87 19.94 20.24
N GLN A 506 -10.66 19.51 21.23
CA GLN A 506 -11.53 20.42 21.98
C GLN A 506 -10.73 21.44 22.83
N ALA A 507 -9.55 21.06 23.32
CA ALA A 507 -8.65 21.93 24.05
C ALA A 507 -7.86 22.90 23.14
N GLY A 508 -7.91 22.73 21.81
CA GLY A 508 -7.14 23.50 20.85
C GLY A 508 -5.64 23.16 20.84
N ASP A 509 -5.26 22.00 21.38
CA ASP A 509 -3.89 21.50 21.40
C ASP A 509 -3.60 20.67 20.14
N ALA A 510 -3.21 21.38 19.07
CA ALA A 510 -2.96 20.77 17.77
C ALA A 510 -1.83 19.72 17.80
N ALA A 511 -0.79 19.92 18.62
CA ALA A 511 0.31 18.99 18.73
C ALA A 511 -0.12 17.65 19.36
N MET A 512 -0.94 17.72 20.42
CA MET A 512 -1.47 16.51 21.05
C MET A 512 -2.58 15.85 20.22
N GLU A 513 -3.39 16.62 19.47
CA GLU A 513 -4.35 16.09 18.52
C GLU A 513 -3.60 15.24 17.46
N GLU A 514 -2.56 15.80 16.83
CA GLU A 514 -1.74 15.11 15.83
C GLU A 514 -1.06 13.87 16.41
N PHE A 515 -0.49 13.97 17.62
CA PHE A 515 0.14 12.83 18.29
C PHE A 515 -0.85 11.68 18.51
N TRP A 516 -2.04 11.94 19.06
CA TRP A 516 -3.03 10.90 19.31
C TRP A 516 -3.68 10.37 18.04
N ASP A 517 -3.82 11.20 17.00
CA ASP A 517 -4.27 10.72 15.68
C ASP A 517 -3.27 9.72 15.10
N ARG A 518 -1.99 10.00 15.17
CA ARG A 518 -0.90 9.10 14.77
C ARG A 518 -0.92 7.79 15.55
N MET A 519 -1.11 7.84 16.87
CA MET A 519 -1.18 6.66 17.72
C MET A 519 -2.38 5.77 17.38
N GLN A 520 -3.57 6.35 17.18
CA GLN A 520 -4.75 5.58 16.76
C GLN A 520 -4.61 5.01 15.35
N TYR A 521 -3.90 5.73 14.47
CA TYR A 521 -3.63 5.29 13.11
C TYR A 521 -2.71 4.06 13.07
N ILE A 522 -1.64 4.03 13.87
CA ILE A 522 -0.79 2.85 14.04
C ILE A 522 -1.63 1.64 14.47
N LYS A 523 -2.52 1.80 15.44
CA LYS A 523 -3.40 0.70 15.88
C LYS A 523 -4.37 0.25 14.79
N LYS A 524 -4.88 1.18 13.96
CA LYS A 524 -5.68 0.85 12.79
C LYS A 524 -4.91 -0.03 11.80
N ILE A 525 -3.64 0.30 11.51
CA ILE A 525 -2.78 -0.50 10.63
C ILE A 525 -2.55 -1.89 11.24
N GLN A 526 -2.19 -1.99 12.52
CA GLN A 526 -1.96 -3.26 13.21
C GLN A 526 -3.19 -4.17 13.17
N LEU A 527 -4.39 -3.62 13.47
CA LEU A 527 -5.66 -4.36 13.43
C LEU A 527 -5.97 -4.90 12.03
N ASN A 528 -5.84 -4.05 11.00
CA ASN A 528 -6.16 -4.42 9.62
C ASN A 528 -5.17 -5.43 9.04
N SER A 529 -3.91 -5.37 9.48
CA SER A 529 -2.83 -6.25 8.99
C SER A 529 -2.92 -7.66 9.55
N MET A 530 -3.54 -7.87 10.71
CA MET A 530 -3.57 -9.16 11.41
C MET A 530 -4.16 -10.28 10.57
N TYR A 531 -5.32 -10.06 9.96
CA TYR A 531 -5.94 -11.04 9.07
C TYR A 531 -5.02 -11.45 7.91
N GLY A 532 -4.42 -10.45 7.24
CA GLY A 532 -3.48 -10.67 6.15
C GLY A 532 -2.23 -11.44 6.59
N ALA A 533 -1.72 -11.15 7.78
CA ALA A 533 -0.58 -11.87 8.37
C ALA A 533 -0.92 -13.34 8.61
N CYS A 534 -2.08 -13.67 9.19
CA CYS A 534 -2.51 -15.05 9.42
C CYS A 534 -2.60 -15.90 8.14
N GLY A 535 -2.86 -15.26 6.99
CA GLY A 535 -2.87 -15.91 5.68
C GLY A 535 -1.51 -16.02 5.00
N ASN A 536 -0.44 -15.49 5.58
CA ASN A 536 0.89 -15.47 5.00
C ASN A 536 1.77 -16.58 5.59
N ARG A 537 2.31 -17.44 4.73
CA ARG A 537 3.12 -18.61 5.14
C ARG A 537 4.40 -18.28 5.91
N PHE A 538 4.87 -17.05 5.87
CA PHE A 538 6.06 -16.59 6.60
C PHE A 538 5.74 -16.06 8.00
N PHE A 539 4.47 -15.97 8.35
CA PHE A 539 4.04 -15.50 9.67
C PHE A 539 4.15 -16.62 10.69
N LYS A 540 4.70 -16.33 11.87
CA LYS A 540 4.92 -17.33 12.95
C LYS A 540 3.63 -18.05 13.39
N PHE A 541 2.50 -17.36 13.38
CA PHE A 541 1.18 -17.89 13.74
C PHE A 541 0.35 -18.30 12.52
N PHE A 542 0.99 -18.61 11.39
CA PHE A 542 0.33 -19.00 10.17
C PHE A 542 -0.47 -20.30 10.33
N ASP A 543 -1.73 -20.23 9.98
CA ASP A 543 -2.58 -21.38 9.65
C ASP A 543 -3.65 -20.91 8.65
N VAL A 544 -3.68 -21.49 7.47
CA VAL A 544 -4.62 -21.10 6.41
C VAL A 544 -6.09 -21.19 6.86
N ARG A 545 -6.39 -22.09 7.82
CA ARG A 545 -7.73 -22.25 8.40
C ARG A 545 -8.19 -20.98 9.13
N LEU A 546 -7.28 -20.24 9.77
CA LEU A 546 -7.60 -18.99 10.47
C LEU A 546 -8.10 -17.93 9.47
N ALA A 547 -7.34 -17.72 8.40
CA ALA A 547 -7.69 -16.74 7.38
C ALA A 547 -8.97 -17.12 6.63
N GLU A 548 -9.12 -18.39 6.27
CA GLU A 548 -10.30 -18.88 5.56
C GLU A 548 -11.55 -18.91 6.45
N SER A 549 -11.42 -19.28 7.73
CA SER A 549 -12.49 -19.17 8.72
C SER A 549 -12.98 -17.75 8.87
N THR A 550 -12.05 -16.77 8.92
CA THR A 550 -12.38 -15.36 9.05
C THR A 550 -13.18 -14.86 7.85
N THR A 551 -12.74 -15.16 6.63
CA THR A 551 -13.43 -14.68 5.42
C THR A 551 -14.78 -15.34 5.19
N LEU A 552 -14.90 -16.66 5.39
CA LEU A 552 -16.15 -17.36 5.17
C LEU A 552 -17.20 -17.02 6.25
N THR A 553 -16.76 -16.80 7.50
CA THR A 553 -17.63 -16.24 8.54
C THR A 553 -18.07 -14.82 8.19
N GLY A 554 -17.16 -13.99 7.67
CA GLY A 554 -17.46 -12.63 7.23
C GLY A 554 -18.54 -12.55 6.17
N ARG A 555 -18.57 -13.51 5.24
CA ARG A 555 -19.65 -13.60 4.24
C ARG A 555 -21.02 -13.78 4.88
N GLU A 556 -21.13 -14.69 5.85
CA GLU A 556 -22.40 -14.96 6.54
C GLU A 556 -22.87 -13.74 7.34
N VAL A 557 -21.92 -13.03 7.99
CA VAL A 557 -22.21 -11.79 8.72
C VAL A 557 -22.70 -10.69 7.77
N LEU A 558 -22.06 -10.53 6.61
CA LEU A 558 -22.49 -9.57 5.59
C LEU A 558 -23.86 -9.92 5.01
N TYR A 559 -24.13 -11.20 4.75
CA TYR A 559 -25.44 -11.66 4.27
C TYR A 559 -26.55 -11.44 5.30
N HIS A 560 -26.23 -11.64 6.59
CA HIS A 560 -27.16 -11.31 7.67
C HIS A 560 -27.50 -9.81 7.67
N MET A 561 -26.48 -8.95 7.56
CA MET A 561 -26.67 -7.51 7.49
C MET A 561 -27.59 -7.12 6.32
N ALA A 562 -27.33 -7.65 5.12
CA ALA A 562 -28.18 -7.38 3.95
C ALA A 562 -29.62 -7.82 4.18
N ARG A 563 -29.83 -9.03 4.74
CA ARG A 563 -31.15 -9.56 5.03
C ARG A 563 -31.89 -8.78 6.13
N GLN A 564 -31.15 -8.28 7.12
CA GLN A 564 -31.74 -7.47 8.19
C GLN A 564 -32.19 -6.12 7.66
N ILE A 565 -31.39 -5.47 6.78
CA ILE A 565 -31.79 -4.25 6.06
C ILE A 565 -33.08 -4.51 5.27
N ALA A 566 -33.17 -5.61 4.54
CA ALA A 566 -34.32 -5.96 3.74
C ALA A 566 -35.55 -6.25 4.62
N LEU A 567 -35.38 -6.88 5.78
CA LEU A 567 -36.46 -7.09 6.74
C LEU A 567 -37.02 -5.76 7.24
N GLU A 568 -36.17 -4.82 7.62
CA GLU A 568 -36.59 -3.50 8.12
C GLU A 568 -37.31 -2.67 7.06
N LEU A 569 -36.83 -2.73 5.79
CA LEU A 569 -37.33 -1.84 4.72
C LEU A 569 -38.42 -2.47 3.84
N ASN A 570 -38.35 -3.79 3.63
CA ASN A 570 -39.30 -4.51 2.76
C ASN A 570 -40.16 -5.57 3.49
N GLY A 571 -39.90 -5.83 4.80
CA GLY A 571 -40.59 -6.85 5.56
C GLY A 571 -40.16 -8.29 5.23
N GLU A 572 -39.09 -8.48 4.49
CA GLU A 572 -38.60 -9.78 4.01
C GLU A 572 -37.12 -9.98 4.37
N TYR A 573 -36.78 -11.09 5.02
CA TYR A 573 -35.42 -11.47 5.35
C TYR A 573 -34.72 -12.10 4.15
N ASP A 574 -34.53 -11.29 3.08
CA ASP A 574 -33.98 -11.72 1.81
C ASP A 574 -32.96 -10.69 1.26
N MET A 575 -31.75 -11.13 0.94
CA MET A 575 -30.69 -10.26 0.38
C MET A 575 -30.95 -9.82 -1.07
N GLU A 576 -31.88 -10.44 -1.78
CA GLU A 576 -32.29 -10.05 -3.15
C GLU A 576 -33.44 -9.05 -3.14
N ALA A 577 -33.99 -8.68 -1.98
CA ALA A 577 -35.08 -7.71 -1.82
C ALA A 577 -34.75 -6.36 -2.48
N ASP A 578 -35.78 -5.59 -2.86
CA ASP A 578 -35.62 -4.34 -3.62
C ASP A 578 -34.74 -3.29 -2.94
N ALA A 579 -34.78 -3.25 -1.61
CA ALA A 579 -34.00 -2.31 -0.83
C ALA A 579 -32.47 -2.44 -1.05
N ILE A 580 -31.96 -3.65 -1.26
CA ILE A 580 -30.52 -3.89 -1.38
C ILE A 580 -30.02 -3.46 -2.77
N ILE A 581 -29.05 -2.54 -2.83
CA ILE A 581 -28.45 -2.08 -4.08
C ILE A 581 -27.14 -2.82 -4.36
N TYR A 582 -26.23 -2.87 -3.39
CA TYR A 582 -24.85 -3.35 -3.56
C TYR A 582 -24.23 -3.73 -2.22
N GLY A 583 -23.29 -4.67 -2.22
CA GLY A 583 -22.50 -4.98 -1.03
C GLY A 583 -21.05 -5.30 -1.36
N ASP A 584 -20.12 -4.81 -0.55
CA ASP A 584 -18.68 -5.03 -0.75
C ASP A 584 -17.97 -5.32 0.56
N THR A 585 -17.53 -6.56 0.72
CA THR A 585 -16.69 -7.03 1.82
C THR A 585 -17.31 -6.82 3.21
N ASP A 586 -17.54 -5.59 3.63
CA ASP A 586 -17.97 -5.13 4.97
C ASP A 586 -19.12 -4.12 4.94
N SER A 587 -19.49 -3.62 3.75
CA SER A 587 -20.54 -2.61 3.61
C SER A 587 -21.71 -3.06 2.74
N ILE A 588 -22.92 -2.58 3.07
CA ILE A 588 -24.14 -2.74 2.26
C ILE A 588 -24.69 -1.38 1.91
N TYR A 589 -24.97 -1.17 0.63
CA TYR A 589 -25.66 -0.02 0.07
C TYR A 589 -27.12 -0.36 -0.19
N PHE A 590 -28.03 0.50 0.24
CA PHE A 590 -29.46 0.25 0.16
C PHE A 590 -30.28 1.50 -0.16
N LYS A 591 -31.48 1.33 -0.68
CA LYS A 591 -32.44 2.40 -0.93
C LYS A 591 -33.09 2.84 0.38
N THR A 592 -33.18 4.15 0.61
CA THR A 592 -33.88 4.69 1.79
C THR A 592 -35.35 4.93 1.52
N TYR A 593 -35.77 5.01 0.25
CA TYR A 593 -37.13 5.38 -0.16
C TYR A 593 -37.55 6.78 0.37
N LYS A 594 -36.58 7.62 0.64
CA LYS A 594 -36.76 9.02 1.05
C LYS A 594 -36.45 9.96 -0.12
N ASP A 595 -36.77 11.23 0.04
CA ASP A 595 -36.61 12.26 -0.97
C ASP A 595 -35.82 13.48 -0.48
N ASN A 596 -35.25 13.39 0.73
CA ASN A 596 -34.41 14.45 1.28
C ASN A 596 -33.28 13.83 2.16
N PRO A 597 -32.16 14.56 2.32
CA PRO A 597 -30.96 14.05 3.02
C PRO A 597 -31.18 13.72 4.50
N GLN A 598 -31.98 14.53 5.23
CA GLN A 598 -32.20 14.36 6.66
C GLN A 598 -32.98 13.07 6.94
N ASP A 599 -34.12 12.87 6.30
CA ASP A 599 -34.94 11.68 6.49
C ASP A 599 -34.22 10.41 6.05
N ALA A 600 -33.37 10.52 5.01
CA ALA A 600 -32.52 9.41 4.57
C ALA A 600 -31.44 9.04 5.60
N LEU A 601 -30.82 10.04 6.25
CA LEU A 601 -29.84 9.84 7.30
C LEU A 601 -30.48 9.26 8.57
N ASP A 602 -31.64 9.79 8.98
CA ASP A 602 -32.36 9.30 10.15
C ASP A 602 -32.76 7.85 9.97
N LEU A 603 -33.31 7.48 8.82
CA LEU A 603 -33.65 6.09 8.50
C LEU A 603 -32.40 5.17 8.47
N ALA A 604 -31.29 5.66 7.91
CA ALA A 604 -30.04 4.88 7.88
C ALA A 604 -29.53 4.58 9.29
N ASN A 605 -29.68 5.50 10.22
CA ASN A 605 -29.33 5.29 11.64
C ASN A 605 -30.30 4.29 12.29
N GLU A 606 -31.63 4.40 12.07
CA GLU A 606 -32.60 3.43 12.58
C GLU A 606 -32.31 2.00 12.10
N VAL A 607 -32.01 1.84 10.81
CA VAL A 607 -31.63 0.56 10.21
C VAL A 607 -30.33 0.05 10.82
N CYS A 608 -29.34 0.89 11.03
CA CYS A 608 -28.08 0.53 11.67
C CYS A 608 -28.26 0.04 13.11
N ASP A 609 -29.15 0.70 13.87
CA ASP A 609 -29.50 0.28 15.24
C ASP A 609 -30.20 -1.09 15.25
N ALA A 610 -31.13 -1.33 14.33
CA ALA A 610 -31.81 -2.62 14.17
C ALA A 610 -30.81 -3.75 13.83
N ILE A 611 -29.86 -3.49 12.93
CA ILE A 611 -28.78 -4.43 12.60
C ILE A 611 -27.95 -4.74 13.85
N ASN A 612 -27.53 -3.71 14.60
CA ASN A 612 -26.74 -3.88 15.81
C ASN A 612 -27.48 -4.67 16.90
N ALA A 613 -28.78 -4.50 17.02
CA ALA A 613 -29.63 -5.27 17.94
C ALA A 613 -29.73 -6.74 17.54
N SER A 614 -29.62 -7.08 16.26
CA SER A 614 -29.77 -8.45 15.74
C SER A 614 -28.52 -9.31 15.87
N TYR A 615 -27.30 -8.69 15.90
CA TYR A 615 -26.04 -9.43 15.90
C TYR A 615 -25.84 -10.39 17.07
N PRO A 616 -26.17 -10.06 18.35
CA PRO A 616 -25.92 -10.97 19.45
C PRO A 616 -26.66 -12.31 19.26
N GLU A 617 -27.91 -12.29 18.90
CA GLU A 617 -28.70 -13.51 18.64
C GLU A 617 -28.15 -14.26 17.41
N PHE A 618 -27.85 -13.55 16.35
CA PHE A 618 -27.28 -14.13 15.13
C PHE A 618 -25.94 -14.84 15.41
N MET A 619 -25.00 -14.22 16.11
CA MET A 619 -23.69 -14.78 16.42
C MET A 619 -23.79 -15.99 17.34
N SER A 620 -24.62 -15.94 18.37
CA SER A 620 -24.87 -17.08 19.25
C SER A 620 -25.56 -18.23 18.53
N ARG A 621 -26.61 -17.96 17.76
CA ARG A 621 -27.39 -18.99 17.09
C ARG A 621 -26.64 -19.65 15.93
N VAL A 622 -25.93 -18.88 15.13
CA VAL A 622 -25.29 -19.35 13.87
C VAL A 622 -23.90 -19.92 14.11
N PHE A 623 -23.09 -19.24 14.93
CA PHE A 623 -21.68 -19.60 15.15
C PHE A 623 -21.40 -20.18 16.54
N LEU A 624 -22.41 -20.27 17.41
CA LEU A 624 -22.30 -20.74 18.78
C LEU A 624 -21.34 -19.91 19.65
N CYS A 625 -21.31 -18.61 19.40
CA CYS A 625 -20.56 -17.68 20.25
C CYS A 625 -21.21 -17.58 21.62
N ASP A 626 -20.39 -17.51 22.68
CA ASP A 626 -20.88 -17.18 24.02
C ASP A 626 -21.43 -15.74 24.10
N ASP A 627 -22.21 -15.45 25.14
CA ASP A 627 -22.89 -14.15 25.32
C ASP A 627 -21.93 -12.95 25.25
N LYS A 628 -20.71 -13.08 25.78
CA LYS A 628 -19.69 -12.01 25.76
C LYS A 628 -19.20 -11.75 24.34
N ARG A 629 -18.86 -12.81 23.61
CA ARG A 629 -18.29 -12.72 22.26
C ARG A 629 -19.33 -12.39 21.20
N ALA A 630 -20.56 -12.77 21.40
CA ALA A 630 -21.68 -12.43 20.52
C ALA A 630 -21.94 -10.92 20.42
N GLN A 631 -21.56 -10.14 21.45
CA GLN A 631 -21.71 -8.67 21.49
C GLN A 631 -20.64 -7.89 20.72
N ILE A 632 -19.63 -8.56 20.16
CA ILE A 632 -18.45 -7.89 19.58
C ILE A 632 -18.77 -7.26 18.23
N MET A 633 -19.58 -7.89 17.39
CA MET A 633 -19.90 -7.39 16.05
C MET A 633 -20.73 -6.10 16.13
N LYS A 634 -20.29 -5.08 15.39
CA LYS A 634 -20.97 -3.79 15.30
C LYS A 634 -20.93 -3.26 13.86
N ALA A 635 -22.02 -2.59 13.50
CA ALA A 635 -22.13 -1.83 12.27
C ALA A 635 -22.23 -0.33 12.59
N GLU A 636 -21.79 0.50 11.66
CA GLU A 636 -21.85 1.96 11.71
C GLU A 636 -22.51 2.49 10.44
N GLN A 637 -23.31 3.56 10.56
CA GLN A 637 -23.81 4.27 9.40
C GLN A 637 -22.60 5.03 8.77
N GLU A 638 -22.39 4.89 7.46
CA GLU A 638 -21.24 5.48 6.78
C GLU A 638 -21.66 6.69 5.93
N ILE A 639 -22.40 6.46 4.84
CA ILE A 639 -22.75 7.52 3.91
C ILE A 639 -24.24 7.57 3.61
N VAL A 640 -24.69 8.77 3.18
CA VAL A 640 -25.94 8.99 2.44
C VAL A 640 -25.62 9.70 1.14
N SER A 641 -26.18 9.21 0.05
CA SER A 641 -26.03 9.77 -1.29
C SER A 641 -27.40 10.14 -1.84
N ASP A 642 -27.57 11.36 -2.35
CA ASP A 642 -28.82 11.77 -3.01
C ASP A 642 -28.93 11.15 -4.41
N ARG A 643 -27.79 10.97 -5.11
CA ARG A 643 -27.73 10.28 -6.39
C ARG A 643 -26.47 9.43 -6.51
N GLY A 644 -26.65 8.21 -7.02
CA GLY A 644 -25.56 7.27 -7.26
C GLY A 644 -25.78 6.43 -8.51
N ILE A 645 -24.72 6.21 -9.29
CA ILE A 645 -24.74 5.30 -10.44
C ILE A 645 -23.90 4.07 -10.07
N TYR A 646 -24.55 2.91 -9.99
CA TYR A 646 -23.93 1.62 -9.75
C TYR A 646 -23.84 0.85 -11.07
N ILE A 647 -22.64 0.38 -11.43
CA ILE A 647 -22.33 -0.18 -12.76
C ILE A 647 -22.02 -1.66 -12.67
N GLU A 648 -21.03 -2.01 -11.86
CA GLU A 648 -20.60 -3.39 -11.59
C GLU A 648 -19.88 -3.47 -10.24
N LYS A 649 -19.44 -4.65 -9.85
CA LYS A 649 -18.67 -4.86 -8.61
C LYS A 649 -17.46 -3.92 -8.54
N LYS A 650 -17.37 -3.14 -7.47
CA LYS A 650 -16.30 -2.14 -7.24
C LYS A 650 -16.22 -1.05 -8.32
N TYR A 651 -17.38 -0.73 -8.91
CA TYR A 651 -17.46 0.24 -10.01
C TYR A 651 -18.73 1.08 -9.87
N TYR A 652 -18.64 2.23 -9.19
CA TYR A 652 -19.76 3.12 -8.91
C TYR A 652 -19.32 4.58 -8.69
N MET A 653 -20.27 5.51 -8.75
CA MET A 653 -20.08 6.93 -8.55
C MET A 653 -21.25 7.47 -7.73
N LEU A 654 -20.98 8.21 -6.66
CA LEU A 654 -21.98 8.74 -5.73
C LEU A 654 -21.73 10.23 -5.50
N HIS A 655 -22.80 11.00 -5.40
CA HIS A 655 -22.80 12.31 -4.79
C HIS A 655 -23.24 12.15 -3.34
N LEU A 656 -22.34 12.41 -2.40
CA LEU A 656 -22.56 12.25 -0.97
C LEU A 656 -23.15 13.52 -0.39
N VAL A 657 -24.27 13.38 0.31
CA VAL A 657 -24.92 14.44 1.07
C VAL A 657 -24.74 14.29 2.58
N ALA A 658 -24.35 13.10 3.05
CA ALA A 658 -23.86 12.90 4.42
C ALA A 658 -22.74 11.86 4.45
N ASN A 659 -21.79 12.00 5.40
CA ASN A 659 -20.69 11.09 5.66
C ASN A 659 -20.40 11.07 7.16
N ASP A 660 -20.38 9.87 7.77
CA ASP A 660 -20.17 9.67 9.22
C ASP A 660 -21.12 10.57 10.07
N GLY A 661 -22.36 10.73 9.63
CA GLY A 661 -23.39 11.51 10.32
C GLY A 661 -23.32 13.04 10.08
N GLU A 662 -22.32 13.54 9.38
CA GLU A 662 -22.18 14.96 9.03
C GLU A 662 -22.63 15.25 7.60
N PHE A 663 -23.35 16.37 7.38
CA PHE A 663 -23.74 16.80 6.03
C PHE A 663 -22.52 17.28 5.24
N VAL A 664 -22.41 16.82 3.99
CA VAL A 664 -21.28 17.10 3.08
C VAL A 664 -21.79 17.34 1.66
N ASP A 665 -20.96 17.95 0.82
CA ASP A 665 -21.10 17.99 -0.65
C ASP A 665 -19.82 17.40 -1.25
N LYS A 666 -19.79 16.08 -1.44
CA LYS A 666 -18.60 15.38 -1.92
C LYS A 666 -18.94 14.31 -2.95
N MET A 667 -17.98 14.04 -3.83
CA MET A 667 -18.08 12.95 -4.79
C MET A 667 -17.28 11.72 -4.30
N LYS A 668 -17.92 10.55 -4.31
CA LYS A 668 -17.24 9.26 -4.08
C LYS A 668 -17.20 8.47 -5.39
N TYR A 669 -16.00 8.12 -5.83
CA TYR A 669 -15.78 7.35 -7.06
C TYR A 669 -15.05 6.06 -6.75
N MET A 670 -15.51 4.92 -7.26
CA MET A 670 -14.87 3.63 -7.12
C MET A 670 -14.66 2.96 -8.48
N GLY A 671 -13.41 2.61 -8.80
CA GLY A 671 -13.03 1.84 -9.99
C GLY A 671 -13.20 2.55 -11.35
N VAL A 672 -13.88 3.68 -11.40
CA VAL A 672 -14.22 4.40 -12.65
C VAL A 672 -13.00 5.02 -13.33
N PRO A 673 -13.01 5.19 -14.68
CA PRO A 673 -11.85 5.65 -15.45
C PRO A 673 -11.28 7.00 -14.96
N ILE A 674 -12.14 7.91 -14.50
CA ILE A 674 -11.76 9.23 -13.97
C ILE A 674 -10.97 9.18 -12.65
N LYS A 675 -10.88 8.04 -11.99
CA LYS A 675 -10.04 7.81 -10.78
C LYS A 675 -8.88 6.86 -11.04
N THR A 676 -8.65 6.49 -12.30
CA THR A 676 -7.57 5.58 -12.68
C THR A 676 -6.51 6.29 -13.52
N THR A 677 -5.39 5.63 -13.73
CA THR A 677 -4.31 6.10 -14.63
C THR A 677 -4.60 5.87 -16.11
N LYS A 678 -5.84 5.53 -16.49
CA LYS A 678 -6.20 5.15 -17.86
C LYS A 678 -6.47 6.34 -18.78
N LEU A 679 -6.60 7.55 -18.23
CA LEU A 679 -6.86 8.79 -18.96
C LEU A 679 -5.79 9.84 -18.65
N PRO A 680 -5.45 10.72 -19.58
CA PRO A 680 -4.71 11.96 -19.32
C PRO A 680 -5.45 12.84 -18.30
N SER A 681 -4.72 13.64 -17.52
CA SER A 681 -5.29 14.43 -16.41
C SER A 681 -6.36 15.41 -16.89
N GLU A 682 -6.08 16.17 -17.93
CA GLU A 682 -6.98 17.22 -18.45
C GLU A 682 -8.31 16.63 -18.98
N ILE A 683 -8.22 15.49 -19.66
CA ILE A 683 -9.41 14.78 -20.14
C ILE A 683 -10.19 14.20 -18.96
N LYS A 684 -9.47 13.58 -18.01
CA LYS A 684 -10.06 13.01 -16.81
C LYS A 684 -10.86 14.05 -16.01
N ASP A 685 -10.28 15.22 -15.76
CA ASP A 685 -10.91 16.29 -14.99
C ASP A 685 -12.16 16.84 -15.69
N LYS A 686 -12.10 16.96 -17.03
CA LYS A 686 -13.26 17.39 -17.81
C LYS A 686 -14.39 16.35 -17.78
N LEU A 687 -14.06 15.05 -17.90
CA LEU A 687 -15.05 13.98 -17.75
C LEU A 687 -15.61 13.89 -16.33
N ALA A 688 -14.78 14.09 -15.31
CA ALA A 688 -15.21 14.14 -13.92
C ALA A 688 -16.21 15.27 -13.67
N ASN A 689 -15.95 16.46 -14.23
CA ASN A 689 -16.88 17.60 -14.15
C ASN A 689 -18.25 17.29 -14.79
N PHE A 690 -18.30 16.67 -15.96
CA PHE A 690 -19.56 16.25 -16.57
C PHE A 690 -20.35 15.27 -15.70
N ILE A 691 -19.66 14.29 -15.09
CA ILE A 691 -20.29 13.31 -14.20
C ILE A 691 -20.77 13.96 -12.90
N GLU A 692 -19.98 14.84 -12.31
CA GLU A 692 -20.34 15.56 -11.10
C GLU A 692 -21.61 16.38 -11.29
N ARG A 693 -21.69 17.16 -12.36
CA ARG A 693 -22.89 17.95 -12.72
C ARG A 693 -24.13 17.06 -12.91
N LEU A 694 -23.93 15.90 -13.59
CA LEU A 694 -25.02 14.93 -13.77
C LEU A 694 -25.53 14.40 -12.42
N LEU A 695 -24.62 14.00 -11.53
CA LEU A 695 -24.98 13.48 -10.20
C LEU A 695 -25.54 14.56 -9.28
N LYS A 696 -25.16 15.83 -9.45
CA LYS A 696 -25.76 16.98 -8.78
C LYS A 696 -27.11 17.40 -9.38
N GLY A 697 -27.60 16.68 -10.38
CA GLY A 697 -28.97 16.82 -10.89
C GLY A 697 -29.13 17.71 -12.12
N GLU A 698 -28.02 18.09 -12.75
CA GLU A 698 -28.10 18.83 -14.01
C GLU A 698 -28.59 17.91 -15.16
N ASP A 699 -29.45 18.43 -16.00
CA ASP A 699 -30.05 17.66 -17.08
C ASP A 699 -29.00 17.27 -18.13
N TRP A 700 -29.07 16.02 -18.59
CA TRP A 700 -28.21 15.52 -19.66
C TRP A 700 -28.39 16.26 -21.00
N ASP A 701 -29.56 16.87 -21.25
CA ASP A 701 -29.80 17.70 -22.43
C ASP A 701 -28.93 18.97 -22.45
N ILE A 702 -28.41 19.39 -21.29
CA ILE A 702 -27.44 20.49 -21.17
C ILE A 702 -26.02 19.95 -21.29
N ILE A 703 -25.65 18.90 -20.52
CA ILE A 703 -24.31 18.34 -20.49
C ILE A 703 -23.91 17.69 -21.82
N GLY A 704 -24.85 16.99 -22.47
CA GLY A 704 -24.57 16.22 -23.67
C GLY A 704 -23.98 17.02 -24.83
N PRO A 705 -24.54 18.23 -25.18
CA PRO A 705 -23.96 19.15 -26.17
C PRO A 705 -22.52 19.57 -25.82
N GLU A 706 -22.20 19.78 -24.52
CA GLU A 706 -20.85 20.11 -24.10
C GLU A 706 -19.87 18.98 -24.27
N VAL A 707 -20.30 17.73 -24.05
CA VAL A 707 -19.49 16.53 -24.34
C VAL A 707 -19.14 16.46 -25.84
N VAL A 708 -20.10 16.79 -26.71
CA VAL A 708 -19.88 16.85 -28.19
C VAL A 708 -18.90 17.97 -28.52
N HIS A 709 -19.08 19.16 -27.96
CA HIS A 709 -18.16 20.27 -28.15
C HIS A 709 -16.74 19.94 -27.70
N PHE A 710 -16.60 19.31 -26.54
CA PHE A 710 -15.31 18.88 -26.03
C PHE A 710 -14.61 17.87 -26.97
N LYS A 711 -15.36 16.93 -27.54
CA LYS A 711 -14.85 16.01 -28.57
C LYS A 711 -14.36 16.77 -29.81
N ASP A 712 -15.13 17.77 -30.28
CA ASP A 712 -14.74 18.58 -31.43
C ASP A 712 -13.45 19.36 -31.16
N LEU A 713 -13.27 19.89 -29.95
CA LEU A 713 -12.02 20.54 -29.52
C LEU A 713 -10.82 19.57 -29.58
N LEU A 714 -10.98 18.34 -29.06
CA LEU A 714 -9.92 17.33 -29.13
C LEU A 714 -9.57 16.92 -30.57
N PHE A 715 -10.54 16.86 -31.49
CA PHE A 715 -10.29 16.63 -32.90
C PHE A 715 -9.51 17.77 -33.56
N GLY A 716 -9.74 19.00 -33.12
CA GLY A 716 -9.10 20.21 -33.62
C GLY A 716 -7.69 20.46 -33.11
N LEU A 717 -7.23 19.73 -32.07
CA LEU A 717 -5.90 19.92 -31.50
C LEU A 717 -4.79 19.72 -32.53
N ASN A 718 -3.87 20.68 -32.63
CA ASN A 718 -2.61 20.55 -33.35
C ASN A 718 -1.61 19.71 -32.54
N ASP A 719 -1.54 19.96 -31.25
CA ASP A 719 -0.74 19.17 -30.33
C ASP A 719 -1.48 17.85 -29.98
N ILE A 720 -0.89 16.74 -30.42
CA ILE A 720 -1.44 15.40 -30.19
C ILE A 720 -1.01 14.76 -28.87
N THR A 721 -0.12 15.38 -28.09
CA THR A 721 0.43 14.81 -26.86
C THR A 721 -0.68 14.46 -25.86
N LEU A 722 -1.72 15.29 -25.76
CA LEU A 722 -2.92 15.06 -24.94
C LEU A 722 -3.79 13.89 -25.40
N LEU A 723 -3.60 13.38 -26.62
CA LEU A 723 -4.41 12.28 -27.17
C LEU A 723 -3.82 10.91 -26.88
N GLY A 724 -2.67 10.80 -26.22
CA GLY A 724 -2.04 9.52 -25.86
C GLY A 724 -2.85 8.77 -24.81
N THR A 725 -3.08 7.46 -25.04
CA THR A 725 -3.75 6.59 -24.06
C THR A 725 -2.74 6.04 -23.06
N PRO A 726 -2.83 6.37 -21.75
CA PRO A 726 -1.88 5.90 -20.75
C PRO A 726 -1.94 4.38 -20.57
N LYS A 727 -0.76 3.72 -20.55
CA LYS A 727 -0.60 2.28 -20.29
C LYS A 727 0.65 2.02 -19.46
N GLY A 728 0.61 1.02 -18.60
CA GLY A 728 1.80 0.40 -18.03
C GLY A 728 2.25 -0.75 -18.94
N VAL A 729 3.55 -0.91 -19.14
CA VAL A 729 4.10 -1.97 -19.98
C VAL A 729 4.97 -2.91 -19.15
N ASN A 730 4.84 -4.22 -19.39
CA ASN A 730 5.62 -5.27 -18.74
C ASN A 730 6.18 -6.21 -19.78
N LYS A 731 7.28 -6.89 -19.45
CA LYS A 731 7.93 -7.88 -20.32
C LYS A 731 8.36 -7.32 -21.68
N VAL A 732 8.79 -6.06 -21.72
CA VAL A 732 9.22 -5.41 -22.98
C VAL A 732 10.44 -6.13 -23.53
N GLU A 733 11.44 -6.43 -22.71
CA GLU A 733 12.69 -7.09 -23.07
C GLU A 733 12.40 -8.50 -23.62
N THR A 734 11.63 -9.31 -22.91
CA THR A 734 11.22 -10.66 -23.34
C THR A 734 10.45 -10.61 -24.64
N ASN A 735 9.51 -9.68 -24.78
CA ASN A 735 8.72 -9.51 -26.00
C ASN A 735 9.58 -9.01 -27.18
N THR A 736 10.61 -8.21 -26.92
CA THR A 736 11.59 -7.77 -27.93
C THR A 736 12.39 -8.96 -28.47
N VAL A 737 12.82 -9.86 -27.61
CA VAL A 737 13.48 -11.12 -28.05
C VAL A 737 12.55 -11.97 -28.91
N ILE A 738 11.29 -12.18 -28.50
CA ILE A 738 10.28 -12.89 -29.28
C ILE A 738 10.03 -12.19 -30.63
N PHE A 739 9.95 -10.87 -30.63
CA PHE A 739 9.78 -10.10 -31.86
C PHE A 739 10.96 -10.29 -32.83
N ASN A 740 12.19 -10.23 -32.34
CA ASN A 740 13.42 -10.33 -33.13
C ASN A 740 13.71 -11.77 -33.59
N SER A 741 13.21 -12.80 -32.88
CA SER A 741 13.42 -14.20 -33.26
C SER A 741 12.77 -14.62 -34.56
N GLY A 742 11.85 -13.82 -35.11
CA GLY A 742 11.11 -14.16 -36.36
C GLY A 742 9.89 -15.07 -36.14
N ASP A 743 9.58 -15.45 -34.90
CA ASP A 743 8.41 -16.25 -34.56
C ASP A 743 7.11 -15.47 -34.83
N ILE A 744 6.43 -15.80 -35.92
CA ILE A 744 5.20 -15.12 -36.37
C ILE A 744 4.05 -15.33 -35.36
N GLU A 745 3.91 -16.53 -34.80
CA GLU A 745 2.84 -16.82 -33.83
C GLU A 745 3.12 -16.17 -32.47
N GLY A 746 4.36 -16.15 -32.03
CA GLY A 746 4.79 -15.40 -30.84
C GLY A 746 4.53 -13.91 -30.98
N ARG A 747 4.89 -13.33 -32.13
CA ARG A 747 4.63 -11.90 -32.43
C ARG A 747 3.15 -11.51 -32.32
N LYS A 748 2.23 -12.37 -32.79
CA LYS A 748 0.79 -12.11 -32.71
C LYS A 748 0.27 -12.03 -31.27
N LYS A 749 0.91 -12.75 -30.31
CA LYS A 749 0.53 -12.82 -28.90
C LYS A 749 1.04 -11.63 -28.09
N ILE A 750 1.98 -10.83 -28.64
CA ILE A 750 2.49 -9.65 -27.97
C ILE A 750 1.36 -8.61 -27.86
N ALA A 751 1.10 -8.12 -26.65
CA ALA A 751 0.09 -7.10 -26.39
C ALA A 751 0.36 -5.81 -27.20
N GLY A 752 -0.70 -5.11 -27.65
CA GLY A 752 -0.59 -3.93 -28.52
C GLY A 752 0.31 -2.83 -27.95
N HIS A 753 0.19 -2.53 -26.65
CA HIS A 753 1.03 -1.54 -25.99
C HIS A 753 2.50 -1.96 -25.88
N CYS A 754 2.80 -3.24 -25.72
CA CYS A 754 4.17 -3.76 -25.79
C CYS A 754 4.74 -3.65 -27.20
N ARG A 755 3.93 -3.95 -28.26
CA ARG A 755 4.35 -3.72 -29.65
C ARG A 755 4.67 -2.26 -29.90
N ALA A 756 3.81 -1.36 -29.42
CA ALA A 756 4.04 0.08 -29.54
C ALA A 756 5.35 0.54 -28.87
N SER A 757 5.68 -0.06 -27.71
CA SER A 757 6.92 0.19 -26.99
C SER A 757 8.17 -0.35 -27.74
N ILE A 758 8.05 -1.52 -28.35
CA ILE A 758 9.11 -2.07 -29.22
C ILE A 758 9.35 -1.16 -30.43
N LEU A 759 8.28 -0.62 -31.02
CA LEU A 759 8.44 0.33 -32.14
C LEU A 759 9.19 1.59 -31.70
N TRP A 760 8.85 2.16 -30.53
CA TRP A 760 9.58 3.31 -29.98
C TRP A 760 11.08 3.02 -29.85
N ASN A 761 11.44 1.93 -29.17
CA ASN A 761 12.84 1.56 -28.96
C ASN A 761 13.59 1.33 -30.30
N LYS A 762 12.93 0.80 -31.31
CA LYS A 762 13.49 0.68 -32.65
C LYS A 762 13.68 2.03 -33.34
N CYS A 763 12.79 2.97 -33.13
CA CYS A 763 12.92 4.33 -33.65
C CYS A 763 14.12 5.06 -33.04
N LEU A 764 14.34 4.93 -31.71
CA LEU A 764 15.54 5.45 -31.05
C LEU A 764 16.81 4.96 -31.76
N ASP A 765 16.92 3.64 -31.98
CA ASP A 765 18.06 3.05 -32.66
C ASP A 765 18.19 3.55 -34.13
N SER A 766 17.06 3.71 -34.83
CA SER A 766 17.04 4.10 -36.25
C SER A 766 17.33 5.56 -36.50
N TYR A 767 16.92 6.44 -35.57
CA TYR A 767 17.15 7.89 -35.66
C TYR A 767 18.40 8.33 -34.89
N GLY A 768 19.11 7.43 -34.20
CA GLY A 768 20.27 7.73 -33.37
C GLY A 768 19.95 8.61 -32.17
N ASP A 769 18.73 8.47 -31.63
CA ASP A 769 18.27 9.23 -30.47
C ASP A 769 18.70 8.56 -29.16
N ASN A 770 19.77 9.08 -28.57
CA ASN A 770 20.31 8.60 -27.29
C ASN A 770 19.82 9.43 -26.08
N GLU A 771 19.13 10.56 -26.33
CA GLU A 771 18.61 11.43 -25.28
C GLU A 771 17.24 10.96 -24.77
N SER A 772 16.40 10.43 -25.66
CA SER A 772 15.09 9.93 -25.28
C SER A 772 15.17 8.60 -24.54
N PRO A 773 14.44 8.41 -23.42
CA PRO A 773 14.51 7.17 -22.64
C PRO A 773 13.94 5.97 -23.39
N ARG A 774 14.60 4.84 -23.25
CA ARG A 774 14.07 3.55 -23.70
C ARG A 774 12.91 3.09 -22.83
N ILE A 775 11.90 2.52 -23.46
CA ILE A 775 10.79 1.90 -22.75
C ILE A 775 11.22 0.51 -22.30
N MET A 776 11.21 0.31 -20.98
CA MET A 776 11.54 -0.95 -20.29
C MET A 776 10.31 -1.54 -19.62
N SER A 777 10.41 -2.77 -19.12
CA SER A 777 9.36 -3.34 -18.27
C SER A 777 9.19 -2.49 -17.00
N GLY A 778 7.93 -2.16 -16.67
CA GLY A 778 7.59 -1.23 -15.58
C GLY A 778 7.32 0.21 -16.03
N SER A 779 7.77 0.59 -17.24
CA SER A 779 7.55 1.94 -17.77
C SER A 779 6.06 2.28 -17.91
N LYS A 780 5.74 3.54 -17.71
CA LYS A 780 4.44 4.13 -18.08
C LYS A 780 4.59 4.80 -19.45
N VAL A 781 3.63 4.57 -20.33
CA VAL A 781 3.68 5.09 -21.69
C VAL A 781 2.34 5.69 -22.11
N LEU A 782 2.39 6.60 -23.06
CA LEU A 782 1.26 7.11 -23.83
C LEU A 782 1.21 6.37 -25.17
N VAL A 783 0.13 5.68 -25.46
CA VAL A 783 -0.03 4.89 -26.70
C VAL A 783 -0.89 5.65 -27.67
N TYR A 784 -0.39 5.79 -28.89
CA TYR A 784 -1.06 6.45 -30.02
C TYR A 784 -1.36 5.41 -31.10
N ASP A 785 -2.63 5.25 -31.46
CA ASP A 785 -3.02 4.43 -32.61
C ASP A 785 -2.66 5.14 -33.92
N LEU A 786 -2.30 4.37 -34.92
CA LEU A 786 -1.88 4.88 -36.21
C LEU A 786 -2.93 4.54 -37.29
N THR A 787 -3.16 5.48 -38.22
CA THR A 787 -4.07 5.28 -39.34
C THR A 787 -3.58 4.25 -40.35
N ARG A 788 -2.27 3.95 -40.33
CA ARG A 788 -1.62 2.93 -41.18
C ARG A 788 -0.63 2.10 -40.37
N LYS A 789 -0.37 0.89 -40.81
CA LYS A 789 0.65 0.05 -40.18
C LYS A 789 2.06 0.48 -40.57
N ILE A 790 2.97 0.50 -39.62
CA ILE A 790 4.40 0.64 -39.84
C ILE A 790 5.01 -0.78 -39.94
N ASP A 791 5.94 -0.97 -40.89
CA ASP A 791 6.57 -2.26 -41.20
C ASP A 791 5.57 -3.41 -41.40
N GLY A 792 4.34 -3.07 -41.84
CA GLY A 792 3.26 -4.05 -42.02
C GLY A 792 2.69 -4.65 -40.72
N TYR A 793 3.24 -4.30 -39.58
CA TYR A 793 2.99 -4.95 -38.30
C TYR A 793 2.49 -4.01 -37.18
N PHE A 794 3.16 -2.87 -36.99
CA PHE A 794 2.84 -1.96 -35.89
C PHE A 794 1.62 -1.09 -36.20
N THR A 795 0.61 -1.14 -35.35
CA THR A 795 -0.63 -0.35 -35.48
C THR A 795 -0.69 0.83 -34.52
N SER A 796 0.31 0.95 -33.67
CA SER A 796 0.42 2.01 -32.66
C SER A 796 1.88 2.23 -32.29
N ILE A 797 2.20 3.43 -31.80
CA ILE A 797 3.49 3.80 -31.21
C ILE A 797 3.26 4.20 -29.75
N ALA A 798 4.23 3.90 -28.88
CA ALA A 798 4.22 4.37 -27.51
C ALA A 798 5.26 5.50 -27.35
N VAL A 799 4.97 6.44 -26.47
CA VAL A 799 5.90 7.48 -26.01
C VAL A 799 6.05 7.30 -24.50
N PRO A 800 7.25 7.29 -23.92
CA PRO A 800 7.41 7.26 -22.47
C PRO A 800 6.66 8.43 -21.83
N LYS A 801 5.93 8.14 -20.75
CA LYS A 801 5.18 9.21 -20.03
C LYS A 801 6.12 10.17 -19.30
N ASP A 802 7.38 9.81 -19.19
CA ASP A 802 8.42 10.58 -18.49
C ASP A 802 9.05 11.67 -19.38
N ILE A 803 8.70 11.71 -20.63
CA ILE A 803 9.12 12.77 -21.58
C ILE A 803 8.03 13.84 -21.61
N ASP A 804 8.40 15.08 -21.31
CA ASP A 804 7.47 16.21 -21.41
C ASP A 804 7.20 16.58 -22.87
N ILE A 805 8.22 16.57 -23.72
CA ILE A 805 8.10 16.84 -25.16
C ILE A 805 8.71 15.66 -25.95
N PRO A 806 7.92 14.94 -26.75
CA PRO A 806 8.44 13.92 -27.64
C PRO A 806 9.49 14.47 -28.62
N PRO A 807 10.46 13.66 -29.07
CA PRO A 807 11.52 14.11 -29.95
C PRO A 807 11.00 14.55 -31.33
N PRO A 808 11.75 15.42 -32.08
CA PRO A 808 11.31 15.96 -33.36
C PRO A 808 10.87 14.90 -34.38
N TRP A 809 11.56 13.76 -34.44
CA TRP A 809 11.22 12.67 -35.37
C TRP A 809 9.82 12.08 -35.12
N PHE A 810 9.32 12.14 -33.86
CA PHE A 810 7.95 11.72 -33.53
C PHE A 810 6.92 12.66 -34.16
N PHE A 811 7.12 13.97 -34.05
CA PHE A 811 6.22 14.96 -34.65
C PHE A 811 6.28 14.94 -36.16
N GLU A 812 7.43 14.69 -36.76
CA GLU A 812 7.59 14.65 -38.20
C GLU A 812 6.96 13.38 -38.84
N HIS A 813 7.19 12.21 -38.23
CA HIS A 813 6.85 10.93 -38.89
C HIS A 813 5.62 10.24 -38.33
N PHE A 814 5.28 10.43 -37.05
CA PHE A 814 4.20 9.71 -36.37
C PHE A 814 2.99 10.59 -36.06
N ALA A 815 3.16 11.81 -35.59
CA ALA A 815 2.08 12.71 -35.26
C ALA A 815 1.06 12.90 -36.40
N PRO A 816 1.48 13.06 -37.69
CA PRO A 816 0.56 13.24 -38.80
C PRO A 816 -0.31 12.02 -39.11
N ILE A 817 0.10 10.83 -38.67
CA ILE A 817 -0.59 9.56 -38.92
C ILE A 817 -1.28 8.99 -37.68
N VAL A 818 -1.36 9.75 -36.59
CA VAL A 818 -2.15 9.35 -35.42
C VAL A 818 -3.63 9.31 -35.77
N ASP A 819 -4.32 8.23 -35.42
CA ASP A 819 -5.76 8.08 -35.59
C ASP A 819 -6.52 8.82 -34.48
N LYS A 820 -6.69 10.14 -34.66
CA LYS A 820 -7.42 10.98 -33.71
C LYS A 820 -8.81 10.45 -33.39
N LYS A 821 -9.50 9.82 -34.36
CA LYS A 821 -10.84 9.26 -34.15
C LYS A 821 -10.80 8.08 -33.19
N SER A 822 -9.83 7.17 -33.34
CA SER A 822 -9.61 6.08 -32.40
C SER A 822 -9.23 6.59 -31.02
N GLN A 823 -8.36 7.60 -30.94
CA GLN A 823 -7.92 8.17 -29.66
C GLN A 823 -9.08 8.85 -28.92
N VAL A 824 -9.84 9.76 -29.57
CA VAL A 824 -10.97 10.42 -28.91
C VAL A 824 -12.03 9.42 -28.48
N LYS A 825 -12.29 8.37 -29.27
CA LYS A 825 -13.19 7.29 -28.86
C LYS A 825 -12.69 6.62 -27.55
N LYS A 826 -11.40 6.28 -27.46
CA LYS A 826 -10.82 5.64 -26.26
C LYS A 826 -10.75 6.56 -25.04
N LEU A 827 -10.56 7.85 -25.27
CA LEU A 827 -10.37 8.82 -24.19
C LEU A 827 -11.68 9.45 -23.71
N VAL A 828 -12.71 9.52 -24.54
CA VAL A 828 -13.99 10.15 -24.19
C VAL A 828 -15.18 9.20 -24.32
N ASP A 829 -15.42 8.63 -25.54
CA ASP A 829 -16.67 7.86 -25.77
C ASP A 829 -16.72 6.58 -24.93
N ASP A 830 -15.64 5.81 -24.90
CA ASP A 830 -15.61 4.54 -24.17
C ASP A 830 -15.68 4.75 -22.64
N PRO A 831 -14.92 5.66 -22.02
CA PRO A 831 -15.06 5.97 -20.60
C PRO A 831 -16.44 6.54 -20.24
N MET A 832 -16.94 7.51 -21.00
CA MET A 832 -18.27 8.10 -20.76
C MET A 832 -19.35 7.02 -20.87
N ARG A 833 -19.32 6.21 -21.92
CA ARG A 833 -20.29 5.11 -22.10
C ARG A 833 -20.31 4.18 -20.91
N VAL A 834 -19.15 3.77 -20.38
CA VAL A 834 -19.07 2.90 -19.20
C VAL A 834 -19.68 3.58 -17.98
N MET A 835 -19.44 4.89 -17.78
CA MET A 835 -19.92 5.62 -16.60
C MET A 835 -21.43 5.90 -16.62
N ILE A 836 -22.02 6.17 -17.79
CA ILE A 836 -23.42 6.64 -17.87
C ILE A 836 -24.40 5.60 -18.45
N SER A 837 -23.91 4.51 -19.04
CA SER A 837 -24.80 3.48 -19.62
C SER A 837 -25.75 2.86 -18.61
N ALA A 838 -25.29 2.69 -17.38
CA ALA A 838 -26.09 2.15 -16.28
C ALA A 838 -27.32 3.03 -15.96
N ALA A 839 -27.21 4.36 -16.14
CA ALA A 839 -28.32 5.28 -15.99
C ALA A 839 -29.24 5.37 -17.22
N GLY A 840 -29.03 4.50 -18.24
CA GLY A 840 -29.82 4.55 -19.49
C GLY A 840 -29.42 5.68 -20.43
N ILE A 841 -28.40 6.44 -20.12
CA ILE A 841 -27.94 7.59 -20.87
C ILE A 841 -26.97 7.16 -21.99
N LYS A 842 -27.13 7.71 -23.19
CA LYS A 842 -26.25 7.42 -24.33
C LYS A 842 -25.26 8.55 -24.54
N VAL A 843 -23.98 8.20 -24.83
CA VAL A 843 -22.99 9.20 -25.23
C VAL A 843 -23.46 9.88 -26.54
N PRO A 844 -23.57 11.24 -26.57
CA PRO A 844 -24.08 11.93 -27.69
C PRO A 844 -23.15 11.80 -28.90
N THR A 845 -23.75 11.58 -30.05
CA THR A 845 -23.07 11.58 -31.35
C THR A 845 -23.46 12.84 -32.12
N LYS A 846 -22.53 13.34 -32.92
CA LYS A 846 -22.79 14.48 -33.78
C LYS A 846 -24.06 14.21 -34.61
N LYS A 847 -25.19 14.90 -34.34
CA LYS A 847 -26.30 14.94 -35.27
C LYS A 847 -25.77 15.62 -36.52
N LYS A 848 -25.92 15.01 -37.70
CA LYS A 848 -25.81 15.73 -38.98
C LYS A 848 -26.75 16.89 -38.85
N LEU A 849 -26.23 18.11 -38.73
CA LEU A 849 -26.98 19.30 -38.99
C LEU A 849 -27.38 19.23 -40.46
N VAL A 850 -28.60 18.79 -40.75
CA VAL A 850 -29.25 19.00 -42.03
C VAL A 850 -29.54 20.50 -42.02
N PHE A 851 -28.68 21.26 -42.65
CA PHE A 851 -29.07 22.61 -43.05
C PHE A 851 -30.22 22.41 -44.02
N GLU A 852 -31.43 22.76 -43.57
CA GLU A 852 -32.49 23.02 -44.49
C GLU A 852 -32.04 24.22 -45.33
N GLU A 853 -31.59 23.96 -46.56
CA GLU A 853 -31.50 24.97 -47.62
C GLU A 853 -32.90 25.53 -47.84
N GLY A 854 -33.19 26.67 -47.25
CA GLY A 854 -34.49 27.29 -47.47
C GLY A 854 -34.77 28.46 -46.57
N LEU A 855 -33.87 29.43 -46.42
CA LEU A 855 -34.19 30.71 -45.83
C LEU A 855 -33.29 31.87 -46.31
N PHE A 856 -32.93 31.91 -47.60
CA PHE A 856 -32.52 33.10 -48.36
C PHE A 856 -32.80 32.80 -49.81
N GLY A 857 -34.08 33.08 -50.23
CA GLY A 857 -34.47 33.31 -51.60
C GLY A 857 -34.21 34.75 -51.93
#